data_a490eda3764717bc66044e097688fe91
#
_entry.id   a490eda3764717bc66044e097688fe91
#
_cell.length_a   1.000
_cell.length_b   1.000
_cell.length_c   1.000
_cell.angle_alpha   90.00
_cell.angle_beta   90.00
_cell.angle_gamma   90.00
#
_symmetry.space_group_name_H-M   'P 1'
#
loop_
_entity.id
_entity.type
_entity.pdbx_description
1 polymer ?
#
loop_
_entity_poly.entity_id
_entity_poly.type
_entity_poly.pdbx_seq_one_letter_code
_entity_poly.pdbx_strand_id
1 'polypeptide(L)'
;MLSNKDNTIKPHAPQTSKYIALLMLFLLCFSERAMAQDEIRPKIGLVLSGGGAKGVAHIGVLKVLEEAEIPIDYICGTSMGAIIGGLYSIGYRAEELDSMVRSQDWIFLLTDQIARPYQSFNSKYEKEHFLIKVPLGNNKKISTPSGIVKGQGILNKFTSLTIGYHQLDSFADLPIPFACVAGDLTSGKEIVIKKGNLPLAMRTSMAVPGVFQPVYRDGMVLVDGGIFNNFPVDVAKEMGADITIGVDLSTEAFVQPDYNNLMSIANRITFLLGEEKYRKNKKEVDLYMNPRLKGYTSADFKPSAIDTMITMGEKVARNHWEEIMAIKKKLGKYTKKEKQIHKVTENEIRIRHIQFEGLETLHEANLYKMLNIHPDSAILASNVERIVWSLQGLGLFDQVSYSIVQENTSGENKLIVSVHEKPKDNIGIGVHLDTEDIASVLLQAQGAMGRQKRHTITGTAKINKNAWLNLDYNYRMKDMNRIGTSYLISYKDFILKNHGEDKRHLSCLNNHMEIYIKNDSHRSFSYQGGIQCDFFSNVSQWYSPAGYSPYEETDKQFLSAYLEGEYDSFDDRETPTRGLNIHCVPEVYVGNLFKGNSFLFFPFTFRIKGACSIHNNICLLPELFGRFVFGNSVPGYYSNFIGGECYDRYLSGQQAFYGIHNTELVENKALGCRIDCRIKLAERHYLSCIGNYMLHKEKLDGLFQGEDVWGGGNQIYIQ
;
A
#
# COMPACT_ATOMS: atom_id res chain seq x y z
N MET A 1 111.60 28.27 -30.36
CA MET A 1 111.56 29.49 -31.14
C MET A 1 110.09 29.88 -31.28
N LEU A 2 109.72 30.87 -30.58
CA LEU A 2 108.66 31.82 -30.63
C LEU A 2 107.35 31.52 -31.39
N SER A 3 106.30 31.35 -30.69
CA SER A 3 104.93 31.36 -31.10
C SER A 3 104.21 32.62 -30.68
N ASN A 4 103.49 33.22 -31.58
CA ASN A 4 102.53 34.30 -31.28
C ASN A 4 101.20 33.75 -31.00
N LYS A 5 100.52 34.23 -29.89
CA LYS A 5 99.11 33.97 -29.56
C LYS A 5 98.33 35.24 -29.88
N ASP A 6 97.37 35.13 -30.77
CA ASP A 6 96.31 36.12 -30.97
C ASP A 6 95.20 35.91 -29.98
N ASN A 7 94.90 36.95 -29.19
CA ASN A 7 93.77 37.06 -28.30
C ASN A 7 92.64 37.79 -28.99
N THR A 8 91.56 37.10 -29.34
CA THR A 8 90.29 37.74 -29.75
C THR A 8 89.29 37.74 -28.57
N ILE A 9 89.01 38.96 -28.07
CA ILE A 9 88.03 39.18 -27.03
C ILE A 9 86.59 39.16 -27.66
N LYS A 10 85.78 38.20 -27.21
CA LYS A 10 84.30 38.21 -27.52
C LYS A 10 83.61 39.11 -26.50
N PRO A 11 82.64 39.94 -26.93
CA PRO A 11 81.88 40.80 -26.01
C PRO A 11 80.85 39.97 -25.27
N HIS A 12 80.86 40.00 -23.94
CA HIS A 12 79.82 39.48 -23.08
C HIS A 12 78.57 40.36 -23.16
N ALA A 13 77.44 39.81 -23.59
CA ALA A 13 76.16 40.47 -23.45
C ALA A 13 75.76 40.55 -21.97
N PRO A 14 75.19 41.67 -21.51
CA PRO A 14 74.93 41.84 -20.09
C PRO A 14 73.80 40.89 -19.61
N GLN A 15 74.05 40.11 -18.57
CA GLN A 15 73.13 39.15 -17.93
C GLN A 15 71.80 39.80 -17.42
N THR A 16 71.75 41.10 -17.32
CA THR A 16 70.57 41.90 -16.93
C THR A 16 69.35 41.74 -17.81
N SER A 17 69.52 41.50 -19.13
CA SER A 17 68.38 41.27 -20.07
C SER A 17 67.59 39.99 -19.79
N LYS A 18 68.28 38.91 -19.31
CA LYS A 18 67.60 37.67 -18.98
C LYS A 18 66.75 37.78 -17.70
N TYR A 19 67.18 38.53 -16.74
CA TYR A 19 66.43 38.77 -15.50
C TYR A 19 65.20 39.68 -15.72
N ILE A 20 65.30 40.64 -16.60
CA ILE A 20 64.17 41.52 -17.00
C ILE A 20 63.14 40.69 -17.78
N ALA A 21 63.55 39.84 -18.71
CA ALA A 21 62.64 38.93 -19.43
C ALA A 21 61.94 37.93 -18.46
N LEU A 22 62.67 37.37 -17.50
CA LEU A 22 62.12 36.47 -16.49
C LEU A 22 61.15 37.20 -15.53
N LEU A 23 61.46 38.43 -15.16
CA LEU A 23 60.60 39.28 -14.34
C LEU A 23 59.32 39.69 -15.10
N MET A 24 59.41 40.00 -16.38
CA MET A 24 58.27 40.28 -17.23
C MET A 24 57.39 39.05 -17.42
N LEU A 25 57.99 37.85 -17.62
CA LEU A 25 57.28 36.59 -17.74
C LEU A 25 56.57 36.23 -16.39
N PHE A 26 57.25 36.49 -15.26
CA PHE A 26 56.68 36.33 -13.92
C PHE A 26 55.52 37.32 -13.66
N LEU A 27 55.66 38.55 -14.05
CA LEU A 27 54.59 39.57 -13.96
C LEU A 27 53.40 39.28 -14.90
N LEU A 28 53.65 38.71 -16.12
CA LEU A 28 52.60 38.23 -17.01
C LEU A 28 51.84 37.01 -16.44
N CYS A 29 52.53 36.07 -15.81
CA CYS A 29 51.92 34.95 -15.13
C CYS A 29 51.11 35.33 -13.89
N PHE A 30 51.48 36.43 -13.22
CA PHE A 30 50.71 36.99 -12.09
C PHE A 30 49.56 37.86 -12.55
N SER A 31 49.62 38.54 -13.71
CA SER A 31 48.50 39.31 -14.26
C SER A 31 47.36 38.45 -14.74
N GLU A 32 47.62 37.25 -15.26
CA GLU A 32 46.55 36.29 -15.63
C GLU A 32 45.89 35.62 -14.39
N ARG A 33 46.58 35.51 -13.25
CA ARG A 33 45.98 35.04 -12.00
C ARG A 33 45.21 36.09 -11.23
N ALA A 34 45.46 37.38 -11.46
CA ALA A 34 44.79 38.48 -10.78
C ALA A 34 43.40 38.84 -11.44
N MET A 35 43.03 38.24 -12.56
CA MET A 35 41.79 38.51 -13.26
C MET A 35 40.71 37.41 -13.12
N ALA A 36 40.94 36.39 -12.31
CA ALA A 36 39.90 35.42 -11.94
C ALA A 36 39.49 35.66 -10.50
N GLN A 37 39.09 36.86 -10.15
CA GLN A 37 38.12 37.09 -9.07
C GLN A 37 36.80 36.58 -9.65
N ASP A 38 36.40 35.35 -9.31
CA ASP A 38 35.02 34.90 -9.45
C ASP A 38 34.16 36.00 -8.76
N GLU A 39 33.55 36.88 -9.53
CA GLU A 39 32.53 37.80 -9.00
C GLU A 39 31.51 36.89 -8.34
N ILE A 40 31.43 36.94 -7.00
CA ILE A 40 30.49 36.16 -6.21
C ILE A 40 29.09 36.62 -6.62
N ARG A 41 28.48 35.89 -7.56
CA ARG A 41 27.10 36.20 -7.98
C ARG A 41 26.13 36.04 -6.81
N PRO A 42 25.05 36.81 -6.79
CA PRO A 42 23.99 36.60 -5.82
C PRO A 42 23.47 35.13 -5.87
N LYS A 43 23.21 34.56 -4.70
CA LYS A 43 22.70 33.21 -4.52
C LYS A 43 21.18 33.18 -4.58
N ILE A 44 20.63 32.26 -5.37
CA ILE A 44 19.19 32.11 -5.55
C ILE A 44 18.64 31.05 -4.60
N GLY A 45 17.67 31.42 -3.80
CA GLY A 45 16.86 30.52 -2.97
C GLY A 45 15.48 30.29 -3.59
N LEU A 46 15.15 29.04 -3.89
CA LEU A 46 13.81 28.64 -4.32
C LEU A 46 12.98 28.23 -3.10
N VAL A 47 11.81 28.84 -2.94
CA VAL A 47 10.89 28.58 -1.84
C VAL A 47 9.58 28.02 -2.37
N LEU A 48 9.22 26.80 -1.91
CA LEU A 48 8.05 26.05 -2.36
C LEU A 48 7.08 25.83 -1.19
N SER A 49 5.89 26.41 -1.27
CA SER A 49 4.89 26.28 -0.20
C SER A 49 4.22 24.90 -0.18
N GLY A 50 3.59 24.59 0.95
CA GLY A 50 2.67 23.47 1.05
C GLY A 50 1.34 23.72 0.33
N GLY A 51 0.63 22.65 -0.03
CA GLY A 51 -0.67 22.75 -0.70
C GLY A 51 -1.32 21.43 -1.09
N GLY A 52 -0.79 20.29 -0.64
CA GLY A 52 -1.29 18.97 -1.03
C GLY A 52 -1.21 18.79 -2.56
N ALA A 53 -2.27 18.27 -3.20
CA ALA A 53 -2.33 18.06 -4.65
C ALA A 53 -1.99 19.32 -5.47
N LYS A 54 -2.34 20.51 -4.97
CA LYS A 54 -2.00 21.78 -5.62
C LYS A 54 -0.49 21.98 -5.83
N GLY A 55 0.34 21.29 -5.04
CA GLY A 55 1.79 21.35 -5.14
C GLY A 55 2.39 20.89 -6.45
N VAL A 56 1.65 20.14 -7.26
CA VAL A 56 2.10 19.77 -8.61
C VAL A 56 2.32 21.01 -9.52
N ALA A 57 1.69 22.15 -9.18
CA ALA A 57 1.91 23.42 -9.89
C ALA A 57 3.36 23.93 -9.78
N HIS A 58 4.10 23.55 -8.71
CA HIS A 58 5.53 23.86 -8.60
C HIS A 58 6.32 23.34 -9.79
N ILE A 59 5.93 22.17 -10.35
CA ILE A 59 6.57 21.55 -11.51
C ILE A 59 6.47 22.47 -12.73
N GLY A 60 5.30 23.08 -12.96
CA GLY A 60 5.11 24.04 -14.04
C GLY A 60 6.01 25.27 -13.92
N VAL A 61 6.20 25.77 -12.68
CA VAL A 61 7.14 26.89 -12.43
C VAL A 61 8.58 26.43 -12.67
N LEU A 62 8.97 25.23 -12.22
CA LEU A 62 10.31 24.70 -12.43
C LEU A 62 10.66 24.56 -13.93
N LYS A 63 9.71 24.15 -14.79
CA LYS A 63 9.92 24.10 -16.25
C LYS A 63 10.36 25.47 -16.80
N VAL A 64 9.70 26.54 -16.39
CA VAL A 64 10.03 27.89 -16.86
C VAL A 64 11.34 28.40 -16.28
N LEU A 65 11.65 28.08 -15.00
CA LEU A 65 12.94 28.44 -14.42
C LEU A 65 14.10 27.67 -15.07
N GLU A 66 13.91 26.41 -15.46
CA GLU A 66 14.88 25.63 -16.23
C GLU A 66 15.08 26.21 -17.65
N GLU A 67 13.99 26.58 -18.34
CA GLU A 67 14.01 27.25 -19.64
C GLU A 67 14.76 28.58 -19.58
N ALA A 68 14.50 29.36 -18.53
CA ALA A 68 15.20 30.62 -18.27
C ALA A 68 16.65 30.42 -17.81
N GLU A 69 17.08 29.17 -17.56
CA GLU A 69 18.40 28.82 -17.02
C GLU A 69 18.75 29.54 -15.73
N ILE A 70 17.79 29.70 -14.82
CA ILE A 70 18.04 30.29 -13.49
C ILE A 70 18.80 29.28 -12.62
N PRO A 71 19.98 29.59 -12.12
CA PRO A 71 20.71 28.72 -11.22
C PRO A 71 20.09 28.75 -9.83
N ILE A 72 19.60 27.60 -9.34
CA ILE A 72 19.10 27.49 -7.97
C ILE A 72 20.23 27.04 -7.07
N ASP A 73 20.53 27.82 -6.01
CA ASP A 73 21.59 27.54 -5.04
C ASP A 73 21.06 26.90 -3.76
N TYR A 74 19.83 27.20 -3.38
CA TYR A 74 19.17 26.70 -2.18
C TYR A 74 17.71 26.38 -2.48
N ILE A 75 17.19 25.34 -1.84
CA ILE A 75 15.77 24.99 -1.93
C ILE A 75 15.20 24.84 -0.53
N CYS A 76 14.08 25.50 -0.26
CA CYS A 76 13.31 25.33 0.96
C CYS A 76 11.87 24.97 0.63
N GLY A 77 11.33 23.97 1.30
CA GLY A 77 9.97 23.53 1.04
C GLY A 77 9.18 23.13 2.28
N THR A 78 7.86 23.22 2.18
CA THR A 78 6.92 22.72 3.17
C THR A 78 5.93 21.77 2.51
N SER A 79 5.61 20.62 3.15
CA SER A 79 4.61 19.67 2.66
C SER A 79 4.91 19.22 1.22
N MET A 80 4.00 19.40 0.25
CA MET A 80 4.26 19.06 -1.15
C MET A 80 5.45 19.83 -1.73
N GLY A 81 5.69 21.08 -1.28
CA GLY A 81 6.88 21.85 -1.65
C GLY A 81 8.18 21.19 -1.17
N ALA A 82 8.16 20.51 -0.03
CA ALA A 82 9.30 19.72 0.45
C ALA A 82 9.53 18.47 -0.40
N ILE A 83 8.45 17.85 -0.94
CA ILE A 83 8.55 16.69 -1.82
C ILE A 83 9.16 17.08 -3.17
N ILE A 84 8.57 18.06 -3.85
CA ILE A 84 9.06 18.52 -5.15
C ILE A 84 10.47 19.11 -5.02
N GLY A 85 10.70 19.94 -3.99
CA GLY A 85 11.99 20.54 -3.74
C GLY A 85 13.08 19.52 -3.35
N GLY A 86 12.74 18.53 -2.52
CA GLY A 86 13.65 17.47 -2.12
C GLY A 86 14.08 16.58 -3.29
N LEU A 87 13.16 16.20 -4.17
CA LEU A 87 13.48 15.44 -5.38
C LEU A 87 14.28 16.29 -6.38
N TYR A 88 13.91 17.56 -6.56
CA TYR A 88 14.66 18.48 -7.44
C TYR A 88 16.09 18.72 -6.91
N SER A 89 16.27 18.79 -5.59
CA SER A 89 17.58 18.99 -4.96
C SER A 89 18.59 17.89 -5.22
N ILE A 90 18.13 16.66 -5.47
CA ILE A 90 18.96 15.49 -5.80
C ILE A 90 19.08 15.23 -7.31
N GLY A 91 18.52 16.14 -8.15
CA GLY A 91 18.75 16.16 -9.58
C GLY A 91 17.61 15.71 -10.48
N TYR A 92 16.41 15.46 -9.94
CA TYR A 92 15.23 15.29 -10.80
C TYR A 92 14.92 16.59 -11.52
N ARG A 93 14.74 16.51 -12.85
CA ARG A 93 14.34 17.67 -13.67
C ARG A 93 12.83 17.83 -13.67
N ALA A 94 12.36 19.03 -14.04
CA ALA A 94 10.94 19.33 -14.06
C ALA A 94 10.12 18.35 -14.93
N GLU A 95 10.64 17.95 -16.12
CA GLU A 95 9.98 16.96 -16.98
C GLU A 95 9.93 15.55 -16.38
N GLU A 96 10.96 15.14 -15.63
CA GLU A 96 10.96 13.84 -14.93
C GLU A 96 9.94 13.85 -13.78
N LEU A 97 9.84 14.96 -13.04
CA LEU A 97 8.84 15.15 -11.98
C LEU A 97 7.42 15.14 -12.56
N ASP A 98 7.19 15.79 -13.71
CA ASP A 98 5.91 15.79 -14.43
C ASP A 98 5.51 14.37 -14.83
N SER A 99 6.39 13.65 -15.52
CA SER A 99 6.15 12.27 -15.91
C SER A 99 5.87 11.37 -14.70
N MET A 100 6.65 11.53 -13.61
CA MET A 100 6.48 10.76 -12.38
C MET A 100 5.12 11.02 -11.74
N VAL A 101 4.73 12.28 -11.58
CA VAL A 101 3.46 12.65 -10.93
C VAL A 101 2.26 12.11 -11.71
N ARG A 102 2.31 12.13 -13.04
CA ARG A 102 1.24 11.61 -13.92
C ARG A 102 1.12 10.08 -13.89
N SER A 103 2.22 9.38 -13.69
CA SER A 103 2.27 7.90 -13.70
C SER A 103 1.82 7.25 -12.40
N GLN A 104 1.62 8.00 -11.30
CA GLN A 104 1.27 7.43 -10.01
C GLN A 104 -0.23 7.21 -9.82
N ASP A 105 -0.58 6.09 -9.22
CA ASP A 105 -1.87 5.92 -8.57
C ASP A 105 -1.83 6.56 -7.17
N TRP A 106 -2.22 7.83 -7.12
CA TRP A 106 -2.18 8.62 -5.88
C TRP A 106 -3.12 8.09 -4.81
N ILE A 107 -4.28 7.54 -5.18
CA ILE A 107 -5.22 6.97 -4.22
C ILE A 107 -4.57 5.76 -3.55
N PHE A 108 -3.97 4.88 -4.33
CA PHE A 108 -3.26 3.71 -3.83
C PHE A 108 -2.13 4.09 -2.87
N LEU A 109 -1.28 5.07 -3.24
CA LEU A 109 -0.15 5.52 -2.44
C LEU A 109 -0.59 6.22 -1.14
N LEU A 110 -1.59 7.10 -1.23
CA LEU A 110 -2.04 7.93 -0.12
C LEU A 110 -3.00 7.21 0.84
N THR A 111 -3.49 6.02 0.51
CA THR A 111 -4.37 5.22 1.38
C THR A 111 -3.70 3.98 1.96
N ASP A 112 -2.38 3.86 1.79
CA ASP A 112 -1.57 2.70 2.26
C ASP A 112 -2.12 1.35 1.77
N GLN A 113 -2.71 1.33 0.58
CA GLN A 113 -3.18 0.10 -0.02
C GLN A 113 -2.00 -0.79 -0.39
N ILE A 114 -2.17 -2.08 -0.19
CA ILE A 114 -1.20 -3.10 -0.58
C ILE A 114 -1.87 -3.95 -1.64
N ALA A 115 -1.22 -4.08 -2.80
CA ALA A 115 -1.75 -4.90 -3.87
C ALA A 115 -1.95 -6.35 -3.41
N ARG A 116 -3.10 -6.93 -3.76
CA ARG A 116 -3.55 -8.24 -3.29
C ARG A 116 -2.53 -9.37 -3.48
N PRO A 117 -1.74 -9.44 -4.57
CA PRO A 117 -0.71 -10.47 -4.73
C PRO A 117 0.40 -10.45 -3.68
N TYR A 118 0.60 -9.34 -2.97
CA TYR A 118 1.56 -9.24 -1.87
C TYR A 118 0.99 -9.64 -0.51
N GLN A 119 -0.33 -9.72 -0.39
CA GLN A 119 -1.01 -10.02 0.87
C GLN A 119 -0.97 -11.52 1.17
N SER A 120 -0.74 -11.89 2.45
CA SER A 120 -0.94 -13.25 2.94
C SER A 120 -2.44 -13.61 2.96
N PHE A 121 -2.76 -14.91 2.98
CA PHE A 121 -4.15 -15.36 3.09
C PHE A 121 -4.85 -14.76 4.31
N ASN A 122 -4.21 -14.75 5.46
CA ASN A 122 -4.77 -14.13 6.66
C ASN A 122 -5.04 -12.63 6.46
N SER A 123 -4.12 -11.91 5.82
CA SER A 123 -4.29 -10.48 5.55
C SER A 123 -5.43 -10.20 4.55
N LYS A 124 -5.57 -11.04 3.51
CA LYS A 124 -6.71 -11.01 2.57
C LYS A 124 -8.02 -11.20 3.33
N TYR A 125 -8.11 -12.29 4.13
CA TYR A 125 -9.31 -12.60 4.92
C TYR A 125 -9.70 -11.44 5.83
N GLU A 126 -8.75 -10.87 6.57
CA GLU A 126 -9.03 -9.75 7.48
C GLU A 126 -9.59 -8.53 6.76
N LYS A 127 -8.99 -8.16 5.62
CA LYS A 127 -9.43 -6.99 4.83
C LYS A 127 -10.78 -7.21 4.14
N GLU A 128 -11.06 -8.45 3.78
CA GLU A 128 -12.27 -8.81 3.04
C GLU A 128 -13.51 -8.97 3.94
N HIS A 129 -13.32 -9.22 5.24
CA HIS A 129 -14.42 -9.49 6.18
C HIS A 129 -14.66 -8.37 7.18
N PHE A 130 -13.64 -7.54 7.48
CA PHE A 130 -13.76 -6.49 8.48
C PHE A 130 -13.61 -5.10 7.85
N LEU A 131 -14.62 -4.26 8.05
CA LEU A 131 -14.58 -2.85 7.66
C LEU A 131 -13.56 -2.07 8.50
N ILE A 132 -13.53 -2.35 9.80
CA ILE A 132 -12.65 -1.68 10.75
C ILE A 132 -12.08 -2.73 11.71
N LYS A 133 -10.76 -2.69 11.92
CA LYS A 133 -10.06 -3.39 13.02
C LYS A 133 -9.31 -2.38 13.87
N VAL A 134 -9.66 -2.32 15.16
CA VAL A 134 -9.08 -1.39 16.12
C VAL A 134 -8.15 -2.16 17.05
N PRO A 135 -6.85 -1.83 17.08
CA PRO A 135 -5.93 -2.44 18.02
C PRO A 135 -6.23 -2.00 19.46
N LEU A 136 -6.05 -2.90 20.40
CA LEU A 136 -6.10 -2.60 21.83
C LEU A 136 -4.68 -2.34 22.33
N GLY A 137 -4.46 -1.20 22.97
CA GLY A 137 -3.18 -0.83 23.58
C GLY A 137 -2.83 -1.69 24.80
N ASN A 138 -1.61 -1.54 25.33
CA ASN A 138 -1.06 -2.33 26.43
C ASN A 138 -1.95 -2.39 27.69
N ASN A 139 -2.83 -1.41 27.89
CA ASN A 139 -3.81 -1.38 28.98
C ASN A 139 -5.22 -1.82 28.55
N LYS A 140 -5.37 -2.53 27.44
CA LYS A 140 -6.66 -2.93 26.82
C LYS A 140 -7.60 -1.74 26.54
N LYS A 141 -7.07 -0.52 26.50
CA LYS A 141 -7.81 0.67 26.08
C LYS A 141 -7.82 0.73 24.55
N ILE A 142 -8.94 1.13 23.99
CA ILE A 142 -9.05 1.40 22.56
C ILE A 142 -8.02 2.48 22.21
N SER A 143 -7.04 2.14 21.38
CA SER A 143 -6.09 3.10 20.85
C SER A 143 -6.72 3.75 19.63
N THR A 144 -7.22 4.97 19.79
CA THR A 144 -7.64 5.76 18.63
C THR A 144 -6.41 6.09 17.80
N PRO A 145 -6.38 5.77 16.50
CA PRO A 145 -5.25 6.12 15.66
C PRO A 145 -5.08 7.64 15.59
N SER A 146 -3.85 8.11 15.70
CA SER A 146 -3.50 9.54 15.64
C SER A 146 -3.62 10.14 14.22
N GLY A 147 -3.94 9.32 13.22
CA GLY A 147 -4.20 9.69 11.83
C GLY A 147 -4.91 8.55 11.10
N ILE A 148 -5.67 8.89 10.06
CA ILE A 148 -6.42 7.91 9.25
C ILE A 148 -5.46 7.01 8.46
N VAL A 149 -4.37 7.60 7.95
CA VAL A 149 -3.38 6.94 7.10
C VAL A 149 -2.00 7.00 7.75
N LYS A 150 -1.25 5.90 7.69
CA LYS A 150 0.12 5.85 8.22
C LYS A 150 1.13 6.54 7.29
N GLY A 151 0.82 6.65 6.00
CA GLY A 151 1.68 7.21 4.96
C GLY A 151 2.85 6.31 4.61
N GLN A 152 2.66 5.01 4.76
CA GLN A 152 3.68 4.00 4.50
C GLN A 152 3.94 3.84 3.00
N GLY A 153 2.88 3.82 2.18
CA GLY A 153 2.99 3.72 0.73
C GLY A 153 3.80 4.87 0.14
N ILE A 154 3.52 6.08 0.60
CA ILE A 154 4.25 7.26 0.12
C ILE A 154 5.68 7.32 0.64
N LEU A 155 5.96 6.89 1.89
CA LEU A 155 7.32 6.80 2.42
C LEU A 155 8.17 5.82 1.60
N ASN A 156 7.64 4.65 1.28
CA ASN A 156 8.33 3.67 0.46
C ASN A 156 8.65 4.23 -0.94
N LYS A 157 7.70 4.96 -1.53
CA LYS A 157 7.94 5.63 -2.82
C LYS A 157 9.05 6.67 -2.73
N PHE A 158 9.05 7.52 -1.70
CA PHE A 158 10.14 8.47 -1.50
C PHE A 158 11.47 7.76 -1.28
N THR A 159 11.48 6.67 -0.52
CA THR A 159 12.71 5.90 -0.28
C THR A 159 13.27 5.32 -1.59
N SER A 160 12.42 4.77 -2.47
CA SER A 160 12.86 4.29 -3.78
C SER A 160 13.38 5.41 -4.70
N LEU A 161 12.77 6.60 -4.65
CA LEU A 161 13.16 7.74 -5.47
C LEU A 161 14.44 8.45 -5.00
N THR A 162 14.86 8.21 -3.77
CA THR A 162 16.00 8.90 -3.13
C THR A 162 17.15 7.96 -2.78
N ILE A 163 17.30 6.86 -3.53
CA ILE A 163 18.41 5.92 -3.33
C ILE A 163 19.74 6.67 -3.39
N GLY A 164 20.62 6.38 -2.43
CA GLY A 164 21.88 7.11 -2.24
C GLY A 164 21.79 8.31 -1.27
N TYR A 165 20.60 8.69 -0.83
CA TYR A 165 20.37 9.83 0.07
C TYR A 165 19.60 9.46 1.35
N HIS A 166 19.68 8.18 1.77
CA HIS A 166 18.95 7.67 2.94
C HIS A 166 19.60 8.02 4.27
N GLN A 167 20.88 8.40 4.28
CA GLN A 167 21.60 8.81 5.49
C GLN A 167 22.58 9.90 5.14
N LEU A 168 22.31 11.12 5.58
CA LEU A 168 23.09 12.31 5.28
C LEU A 168 23.40 13.06 6.57
N ASP A 169 24.65 13.40 6.76
CA ASP A 169 25.08 14.23 7.88
C ASP A 169 24.56 15.68 7.73
N SER A 170 24.44 16.14 6.48
CA SER A 170 23.89 17.46 6.16
C SER A 170 23.19 17.46 4.78
N PHE A 171 22.04 18.08 4.67
CA PHE A 171 21.39 18.36 3.38
C PHE A 171 22.07 19.51 2.61
N ALA A 172 23.04 20.18 3.22
CA ALA A 172 23.92 21.11 2.50
C ALA A 172 24.86 20.39 1.50
N ASP A 173 25.08 19.09 1.70
CA ASP A 173 25.93 18.25 0.84
C ASP A 173 25.18 17.72 -0.41
N LEU A 174 23.87 17.94 -0.47
CA LEU A 174 23.07 17.61 -1.65
C LEU A 174 23.55 18.41 -2.89
N PRO A 175 23.30 17.91 -4.10
CA PRO A 175 23.62 18.66 -5.34
C PRO A 175 23.09 20.10 -5.32
N ILE A 176 21.88 20.31 -4.81
CA ILE A 176 21.38 21.63 -4.42
C ILE A 176 21.04 21.55 -2.92
N PRO A 177 21.68 22.35 -2.07
CA PRO A 177 21.38 22.42 -0.63
C PRO A 177 19.90 22.60 -0.35
N PHE A 178 19.37 21.75 0.56
CA PHE A 178 17.95 21.63 0.82
C PHE A 178 17.60 21.75 2.29
N ALA A 179 16.42 22.31 2.58
CA ALA A 179 15.79 22.25 3.88
C ALA A 179 14.27 22.07 3.73
N CYS A 180 13.65 21.35 4.65
CA CYS A 180 12.20 21.30 4.73
C CYS A 180 11.71 21.59 6.15
N VAL A 181 10.45 22.03 6.23
CA VAL A 181 9.85 22.46 7.50
C VAL A 181 8.88 21.41 7.98
N ALA A 182 8.94 21.09 9.27
CA ALA A 182 7.95 20.33 10.02
C ALA A 182 7.47 21.14 11.24
N GLY A 183 6.41 20.69 11.89
CA GLY A 183 5.94 21.23 13.15
C GLY A 183 6.10 20.21 14.26
N ASP A 184 6.57 20.63 15.45
CA ASP A 184 6.58 19.77 16.64
C ASP A 184 5.40 20.11 17.54
N LEU A 185 4.47 19.17 17.69
CA LEU A 185 3.32 19.34 18.59
C LEU A 185 3.69 19.36 20.08
N THR A 186 4.85 18.82 20.45
CA THR A 186 5.31 18.79 21.83
C THR A 186 5.75 20.17 22.31
N SER A 187 6.54 20.86 21.49
CA SER A 187 7.05 22.21 21.79
C SER A 187 6.19 23.34 21.24
N GLY A 188 5.28 23.06 20.31
CA GLY A 188 4.50 24.07 19.60
C GLY A 188 5.33 24.96 18.66
N LYS A 189 6.47 24.44 18.13
CA LYS A 189 7.40 25.18 17.29
C LYS A 189 7.62 24.53 15.94
N GLU A 190 8.06 25.34 14.98
CA GLU A 190 8.58 24.79 13.73
C GLU A 190 9.92 24.09 13.94
N ILE A 191 10.16 23.07 13.14
CA ILE A 191 11.43 22.35 13.06
C ILE A 191 11.92 22.39 11.62
N VAL A 192 13.08 23.01 11.40
CA VAL A 192 13.74 23.00 10.09
C VAL A 192 14.64 21.78 10.00
N ILE A 193 14.29 20.85 9.12
CA ILE A 193 15.04 19.60 8.91
C ILE A 193 16.10 19.86 7.84
N LYS A 194 17.39 19.77 8.24
CA LYS A 194 18.57 20.02 7.40
C LYS A 194 19.54 18.82 7.35
N LYS A 195 19.17 17.64 7.92
CA LYS A 195 20.02 16.44 7.97
C LYS A 195 19.24 15.16 8.23
N GLY A 196 19.87 14.03 8.00
CA GLY A 196 19.37 12.70 8.30
C GLY A 196 18.81 11.98 7.07
N ASN A 197 17.70 11.29 7.23
CA ASN A 197 17.06 10.51 6.17
C ASN A 197 16.16 11.42 5.32
N LEU A 198 16.51 11.65 4.05
CA LEU A 198 15.78 12.56 3.15
C LEU A 198 14.34 12.12 2.90
N PRO A 199 14.04 10.84 2.54
CA PRO A 199 12.65 10.40 2.38
C PRO A 199 11.80 10.58 3.65
N LEU A 200 12.37 10.32 4.82
CA LEU A 200 11.67 10.54 6.09
C LEU A 200 11.46 12.03 6.37
N ALA A 201 12.40 12.90 6.02
CA ALA A 201 12.25 14.34 6.15
C ALA A 201 11.07 14.86 5.29
N MET A 202 10.99 14.44 4.02
CA MET A 202 9.86 14.76 3.13
C MET A 202 8.53 14.22 3.69
N ARG A 203 8.51 12.94 4.16
CA ARG A 203 7.33 12.33 4.77
C ARG A 203 6.88 13.07 6.04
N THR A 204 7.84 13.54 6.85
CA THR A 204 7.56 14.31 8.05
C THR A 204 6.92 15.66 7.70
N SER A 205 7.49 16.36 6.73
CA SER A 205 6.98 17.67 6.28
C SER A 205 5.55 17.63 5.72
N MET A 206 5.07 16.46 5.26
CA MET A 206 3.71 16.28 4.74
C MET A 206 2.74 15.59 5.71
N ALA A 207 3.10 15.41 6.96
CA ALA A 207 2.29 14.70 7.96
C ALA A 207 1.11 15.55 8.44
N VAL A 208 0.13 15.82 7.58
CA VAL A 208 -1.06 16.64 7.89
C VAL A 208 -1.84 16.00 9.04
N PRO A 209 -2.03 16.72 10.18
CA PRO A 209 -2.77 16.19 11.33
C PRO A 209 -4.18 15.75 10.97
N GLY A 210 -4.61 14.62 11.54
CA GLY A 210 -5.91 14.02 11.27
C GLY A 210 -5.96 13.19 9.97
N VAL A 211 -5.11 13.48 8.98
CA VAL A 211 -4.98 12.67 7.75
C VAL A 211 -3.87 11.65 7.93
N PHE A 212 -2.64 12.10 8.14
CA PHE A 212 -1.49 11.22 8.32
C PHE A 212 -1.09 11.09 9.79
N GLN A 213 -0.58 9.91 10.15
CA GLN A 213 0.03 9.73 11.46
C GLN A 213 1.27 10.64 11.61
N PRO A 214 1.44 11.29 12.78
CA PRO A 214 2.66 12.01 13.11
C PRO A 214 3.91 11.13 13.04
N VAL A 215 5.06 11.75 12.80
CA VAL A 215 6.35 11.07 12.86
C VAL A 215 6.97 11.29 14.24
N TYR A 216 7.23 10.19 14.96
CA TYR A 216 7.87 10.24 16.27
C TYR A 216 9.38 10.16 16.10
N ARG A 217 10.11 11.17 16.54
CA ARG A 217 11.56 11.23 16.41
C ARG A 217 12.17 12.05 17.54
N ASP A 218 13.18 11.50 18.21
CA ASP A 218 13.98 12.21 19.24
C ASP A 218 13.12 12.88 20.34
N GLY A 219 12.02 12.22 20.76
CA GLY A 219 11.06 12.74 21.74
C GLY A 219 10.09 13.79 21.21
N MET A 220 10.18 14.16 19.94
CA MET A 220 9.26 15.07 19.26
C MET A 220 8.10 14.34 18.60
N VAL A 221 6.97 15.02 18.47
CA VAL A 221 5.79 14.57 17.71
C VAL A 221 5.64 15.47 16.48
N LEU A 222 6.24 15.03 15.37
CA LEU A 222 6.39 15.84 14.17
C LEU A 222 5.20 15.70 13.22
N VAL A 223 4.72 16.82 12.73
CA VAL A 223 3.59 16.95 11.80
C VAL A 223 3.96 17.89 10.64
N ASP A 224 3.04 18.08 9.69
CA ASP A 224 3.20 18.98 8.55
C ASP A 224 3.62 20.38 9.00
N GLY A 225 4.65 20.90 8.35
CA GLY A 225 5.22 22.22 8.66
C GLY A 225 4.30 23.40 8.34
N GLY A 226 3.28 23.17 7.51
CA GLY A 226 2.32 24.20 7.12
C GLY A 226 1.55 24.83 8.27
N ILE A 227 1.54 24.15 9.44
CA ILE A 227 0.95 24.69 10.68
C ILE A 227 1.70 25.96 11.16
N PHE A 228 3.03 25.96 11.06
CA PHE A 228 3.88 27.02 11.62
C PHE A 228 4.53 27.87 10.54
N ASN A 229 4.95 27.28 9.40
CA ASN A 229 5.64 27.98 8.33
C ASN A 229 5.36 27.33 6.98
N ASN A 230 4.23 27.70 6.38
CA ASN A 230 3.82 27.14 5.08
C ASN A 230 4.60 27.68 3.89
N PHE A 231 5.28 28.84 4.04
CA PHE A 231 6.02 29.51 2.97
C PHE A 231 7.39 29.98 3.50
N PRO A 232 8.41 29.08 3.56
CA PRO A 232 9.62 29.25 4.36
C PRO A 232 10.69 30.14 3.69
N VAL A 233 10.37 31.42 3.39
CA VAL A 233 11.30 32.40 2.81
C VAL A 233 12.44 32.73 3.78
N ASP A 234 12.11 32.88 5.06
CA ASP A 234 13.07 33.08 6.14
C ASP A 234 14.13 31.98 6.20
N VAL A 235 13.73 30.72 6.04
CA VAL A 235 14.65 29.58 6.02
C VAL A 235 15.60 29.64 4.83
N ALA A 236 15.12 30.05 3.64
CA ALA A 236 15.98 30.21 2.46
C ALA A 236 17.02 31.30 2.66
N LYS A 237 16.63 32.43 3.27
CA LYS A 237 17.53 33.55 3.65
C LYS A 237 18.55 33.11 4.68
N GLU A 238 18.13 32.35 5.70
CA GLU A 238 19.06 31.77 6.69
C GLU A 238 20.06 30.78 6.09
N MET A 239 19.71 30.10 5.00
CA MET A 239 20.63 29.24 4.25
C MET A 239 21.65 30.03 3.43
N GLY A 240 21.45 31.32 3.26
CA GLY A 240 22.36 32.21 2.53
C GLY A 240 21.87 32.66 1.16
N ALA A 241 20.57 32.62 0.89
CA ALA A 241 20.00 33.16 -0.33
C ALA A 241 19.98 34.68 -0.32
N ASP A 242 20.58 35.30 -1.36
CA ASP A 242 20.56 36.76 -1.56
C ASP A 242 19.30 37.20 -2.30
N ILE A 243 18.76 36.35 -3.16
CA ILE A 243 17.51 36.55 -3.92
C ILE A 243 16.62 35.35 -3.73
N THR A 244 15.37 35.56 -3.36
CA THR A 244 14.39 34.50 -3.12
C THR A 244 13.30 34.49 -4.21
N ILE A 245 13.10 33.33 -4.83
CA ILE A 245 11.98 33.07 -5.75
C ILE A 245 10.99 32.16 -5.03
N GLY A 246 9.81 32.68 -4.73
CA GLY A 246 8.81 31.97 -3.94
C GLY A 246 7.58 31.59 -4.75
N VAL A 247 7.19 30.31 -4.69
CA VAL A 247 5.95 29.79 -5.27
C VAL A 247 4.98 29.47 -4.13
N ASP A 248 3.93 30.25 -4.03
CA ASP A 248 2.92 30.14 -3.00
C ASP A 248 1.59 29.63 -3.57
N LEU A 249 1.07 28.55 -2.98
CA LEU A 249 -0.17 27.90 -3.38
C LEU A 249 -1.36 28.30 -2.51
N SER A 250 -1.16 29.18 -1.56
CA SER A 250 -2.21 29.67 -0.67
C SER A 250 -3.25 30.46 -1.47
N THR A 251 -4.52 30.19 -1.22
CA THR A 251 -5.61 30.96 -1.81
C THR A 251 -5.88 32.19 -0.95
N GLU A 252 -5.79 33.39 -1.53
CA GLU A 252 -6.06 34.67 -0.83
C GLU A 252 -7.51 34.84 -0.38
N ALA A 253 -8.43 34.08 -0.94
CA ALA A 253 -9.80 34.14 -0.50
C ALA A 253 -9.93 33.40 0.83
N PHE A 254 -9.98 34.10 1.92
CA PHE A 254 -10.75 33.69 3.09
C PHE A 254 -12.23 33.56 2.67
N VAL A 255 -12.55 32.54 1.89
CA VAL A 255 -13.91 32.03 1.86
C VAL A 255 -14.22 31.73 3.31
N GLN A 256 -15.26 32.35 3.86
CA GLN A 256 -15.67 32.05 5.22
C GLN A 256 -15.70 30.53 5.38
N PRO A 257 -14.93 29.96 6.31
CA PRO A 257 -14.90 28.51 6.46
C PRO A 257 -16.33 28.04 6.72
N ASP A 258 -16.71 26.92 6.14
CA ASP A 258 -17.92 26.25 6.56
C ASP A 258 -17.70 25.71 7.97
N TYR A 259 -18.14 26.48 8.96
CA TYR A 259 -18.01 26.14 10.38
C TYR A 259 -18.84 24.93 10.79
N ASN A 260 -19.67 24.38 9.91
CA ASN A 260 -20.38 23.11 10.13
C ASN A 260 -19.50 21.89 9.81
N ASN A 261 -18.32 22.08 9.21
CA ASN A 261 -17.38 21.04 8.86
C ASN A 261 -16.14 21.08 9.76
N LEU A 262 -15.97 20.02 10.58
CA LEU A 262 -14.87 19.91 11.54
C LEU A 262 -13.48 20.02 10.88
N MET A 263 -13.32 19.49 9.67
CA MET A 263 -12.07 19.58 8.90
C MET A 263 -11.77 21.01 8.48
N SER A 264 -12.78 21.79 8.08
CA SER A 264 -12.63 23.19 7.73
C SER A 264 -12.25 24.04 8.96
N ILE A 265 -12.78 23.71 10.13
CA ILE A 265 -12.41 24.34 11.41
C ILE A 265 -10.96 24.01 11.75
N ALA A 266 -10.54 22.74 11.66
CA ALA A 266 -9.18 22.31 11.94
C ALA A 266 -8.17 22.98 11.00
N ASN A 267 -8.46 23.04 9.70
CA ASN A 267 -7.64 23.73 8.72
C ASN A 267 -7.53 25.24 9.01
N ARG A 268 -8.62 25.87 9.49
CA ARG A 268 -8.60 27.29 9.87
C ARG A 268 -7.73 27.54 11.10
N ILE A 269 -7.84 26.71 12.13
CA ILE A 269 -7.00 26.79 13.33
C ILE A 269 -5.52 26.63 12.95
N THR A 270 -5.22 25.63 12.11
CA THR A 270 -3.87 25.39 11.59
C THR A 270 -3.30 26.62 10.88
N PHE A 271 -4.10 27.25 10.02
CA PHE A 271 -3.68 28.46 9.32
C PHE A 271 -3.42 29.64 10.27
N LEU A 272 -4.25 29.83 11.28
CA LEU A 272 -4.11 30.93 12.24
C LEU A 272 -2.79 30.88 13.03
N LEU A 273 -2.29 29.67 13.31
CA LEU A 273 -1.02 29.50 14.04
C LEU A 273 0.19 30.01 13.26
N GLY A 274 0.20 29.87 11.93
CA GLY A 274 1.30 30.32 11.07
C GLY A 274 1.08 31.66 10.36
N GLU A 275 -0.07 32.33 10.57
CA GLU A 275 -0.49 33.49 9.76
C GLU A 275 0.47 34.66 9.83
N GLU A 276 0.96 35.02 11.01
CA GLU A 276 1.89 36.14 11.19
C GLU A 276 3.19 35.91 10.43
N LYS A 277 3.77 34.72 10.58
CA LYS A 277 4.99 34.30 9.89
C LYS A 277 4.80 34.24 8.37
N TYR A 278 3.70 33.71 7.91
CA TYR A 278 3.34 33.67 6.48
C TYR A 278 3.27 35.10 5.90
N ARG A 279 2.59 36.04 6.58
CA ARG A 279 2.47 37.41 6.12
C ARG A 279 3.83 38.11 6.07
N LYS A 280 4.73 37.83 7.01
CA LYS A 280 6.11 38.34 7.02
C LYS A 280 6.87 37.80 5.83
N ASN A 281 6.90 36.50 5.65
CA ASN A 281 7.61 35.82 4.57
C ASN A 281 7.12 36.24 3.18
N LYS A 282 5.80 36.44 3.03
CA LYS A 282 5.21 36.97 1.78
C LYS A 282 5.69 38.39 1.43
N LYS A 283 5.98 39.23 2.41
CA LYS A 283 6.53 40.56 2.19
C LYS A 283 8.03 40.56 1.87
N GLU A 284 8.75 39.55 2.35
CA GLU A 284 10.19 39.46 2.26
C GLU A 284 10.71 38.70 1.05
N VAL A 285 9.85 38.01 0.27
CA VAL A 285 10.24 37.34 -0.94
C VAL A 285 10.49 38.32 -2.08
N ASP A 286 11.58 38.10 -2.86
CA ASP A 286 11.96 39.02 -3.92
C ASP A 286 11.12 38.84 -5.19
N LEU A 287 10.83 37.61 -5.59
CA LEU A 287 9.89 37.27 -6.66
C LEU A 287 8.80 36.34 -6.13
N TYR A 288 7.58 36.86 -6.06
CA TYR A 288 6.41 36.14 -5.58
C TYR A 288 5.53 35.65 -6.72
N MET A 289 5.29 34.34 -6.80
CA MET A 289 4.43 33.69 -7.80
C MET A 289 3.30 32.92 -7.10
N ASN A 290 2.03 33.17 -7.52
CA ASN A 290 0.86 32.43 -7.06
C ASN A 290 -0.02 32.00 -8.23
N PRO A 291 -0.09 30.70 -8.53
CA PRO A 291 -0.87 30.19 -9.67
C PRO A 291 -2.40 30.29 -9.53
N ARG A 292 -2.91 30.80 -8.39
CA ARG A 292 -4.35 31.05 -8.14
C ARG A 292 -5.24 29.85 -8.47
N LEU A 293 -4.96 28.72 -7.87
CA LEU A 293 -5.65 27.43 -8.12
C LEU A 293 -7.05 27.39 -7.49
N LYS A 294 -7.94 28.33 -7.92
CA LYS A 294 -9.34 28.38 -7.47
C LYS A 294 -10.09 27.16 -8.01
N GLY A 295 -10.94 26.54 -7.16
CA GLY A 295 -11.72 25.36 -7.52
C GLY A 295 -11.00 24.03 -7.32
N TYR A 296 -9.71 24.04 -6.99
CA TYR A 296 -8.95 22.83 -6.65
C TYR A 296 -8.70 22.75 -5.14
N THR A 297 -8.80 21.53 -4.61
CA THR A 297 -8.52 21.22 -3.21
C THR A 297 -7.14 20.57 -3.04
N SER A 298 -6.67 20.42 -1.81
CA SER A 298 -5.44 19.68 -1.51
C SER A 298 -5.53 18.17 -1.73
N ALA A 299 -6.72 17.64 -2.07
CA ALA A 299 -6.97 16.22 -2.32
C ALA A 299 -7.26 15.89 -3.81
N ASP A 300 -7.18 16.85 -4.72
CA ASP A 300 -7.51 16.67 -6.13
C ASP A 300 -6.36 16.06 -6.95
N PHE A 301 -6.12 14.77 -6.74
CA PHE A 301 -5.11 14.00 -7.46
C PHE A 301 -5.63 13.35 -8.76
N LYS A 302 -6.75 13.79 -9.32
CA LYS A 302 -7.26 13.30 -10.61
C LYS A 302 -6.33 13.73 -11.74
N PRO A 303 -6.09 12.89 -12.78
CA PRO A 303 -5.19 13.22 -13.90
C PRO A 303 -5.49 14.57 -14.54
N SER A 304 -6.77 14.88 -14.84
CA SER A 304 -7.16 16.16 -15.43
C SER A 304 -6.90 17.37 -14.53
N ALA A 305 -7.00 17.19 -13.20
CA ALA A 305 -6.67 18.24 -12.25
C ALA A 305 -5.16 18.49 -12.18
N ILE A 306 -4.36 17.42 -12.16
CA ILE A 306 -2.90 17.47 -12.20
C ILE A 306 -2.44 18.23 -13.47
N ASP A 307 -2.95 17.87 -14.65
CA ASP A 307 -2.65 18.54 -15.93
C ASP A 307 -2.90 20.05 -15.86
N THR A 308 -4.07 20.41 -15.35
CA THR A 308 -4.45 21.83 -15.26
C THR A 308 -3.58 22.57 -14.26
N MET A 309 -3.30 22.00 -13.09
CA MET A 309 -2.50 22.66 -12.06
C MET A 309 -1.04 22.87 -12.51
N ILE A 310 -0.42 21.90 -13.19
CA ILE A 310 0.93 22.06 -13.76
C ILE A 310 0.92 23.19 -14.81
N THR A 311 -0.07 23.20 -15.72
CA THR A 311 -0.22 24.25 -16.73
C THR A 311 -0.43 25.64 -16.12
N MET A 312 -1.18 25.74 -15.01
CA MET A 312 -1.36 27.01 -14.28
C MET A 312 -0.06 27.47 -13.60
N GLY A 313 0.75 26.53 -13.11
CA GLY A 313 2.09 26.82 -12.60
C GLY A 313 3.01 27.36 -13.69
N GLU A 314 3.01 26.76 -14.87
CA GLU A 314 3.76 27.23 -16.02
C GLU A 314 3.29 28.64 -16.45
N LYS A 315 1.98 28.83 -16.55
CA LYS A 315 1.39 30.10 -16.94
C LYS A 315 1.78 31.25 -15.99
N VAL A 316 1.75 31.03 -14.68
CA VAL A 316 2.14 32.08 -13.73
C VAL A 316 3.62 32.43 -13.88
N ALA A 317 4.50 31.47 -14.03
CA ALA A 317 5.92 31.73 -14.23
C ALA A 317 6.18 32.48 -15.56
N ARG A 318 5.50 32.13 -16.65
CA ARG A 318 5.58 32.88 -17.91
C ARG A 318 5.06 34.30 -17.80
N ASN A 319 4.05 34.58 -16.99
CA ASN A 319 3.58 35.93 -16.74
C ASN A 319 4.62 36.79 -16.02
N HIS A 320 5.54 36.16 -15.26
CA HIS A 320 6.67 36.80 -14.59
C HIS A 320 7.99 36.69 -15.35
N TRP A 321 7.94 36.37 -16.67
CA TRP A 321 9.13 36.14 -17.47
C TRP A 321 10.12 37.30 -17.47
N GLU A 322 9.62 38.53 -17.58
CA GLU A 322 10.46 39.74 -17.55
C GLU A 322 11.20 39.91 -16.21
N GLU A 323 10.51 39.64 -15.09
CA GLU A 323 11.09 39.69 -13.75
C GLU A 323 12.15 38.58 -13.57
N ILE A 324 11.88 37.38 -14.07
CA ILE A 324 12.82 36.25 -14.06
C ILE A 324 14.07 36.61 -14.87
N MET A 325 13.90 37.20 -16.07
CA MET A 325 15.02 37.65 -16.90
C MET A 325 15.76 38.84 -16.29
N ALA A 326 15.09 39.72 -15.54
CA ALA A 326 15.75 40.79 -14.76
C ALA A 326 16.62 40.21 -13.64
N ILE A 327 16.16 39.14 -12.97
CA ILE A 327 16.98 38.40 -12.01
C ILE A 327 18.19 37.78 -12.73
N LYS A 328 18.00 37.07 -13.87
CA LYS A 328 19.08 36.50 -14.66
C LYS A 328 20.14 37.55 -15.01
N LYS A 329 19.72 38.75 -15.38
CA LYS A 329 20.63 39.85 -15.71
C LYS A 329 21.44 40.33 -14.49
N LYS A 330 20.85 40.36 -13.28
CA LYS A 330 21.54 40.67 -12.03
C LYS A 330 22.62 39.67 -11.65
N LEU A 331 22.48 38.40 -12.09
CA LEU A 331 23.45 37.33 -11.84
C LEU A 331 24.76 37.50 -12.64
N GLY A 332 24.79 38.36 -13.67
CA GLY A 332 25.96 38.54 -14.55
C GLY A 332 26.26 37.32 -15.42
N LYS A 333 27.47 37.30 -15.98
CA LYS A 333 27.99 36.13 -16.70
C LYS A 333 28.51 35.12 -15.68
N TYR A 334 27.83 34.01 -15.51
CA TYR A 334 28.31 32.91 -14.68
C TYR A 334 28.53 31.67 -15.53
N THR A 335 29.60 30.95 -15.27
CA THR A 335 29.81 29.63 -15.85
C THR A 335 28.92 28.66 -15.07
N LYS A 336 27.92 28.06 -15.72
CA LYS A 336 27.13 26.99 -15.13
C LYS A 336 28.10 25.85 -14.82
N LYS A 337 28.56 25.72 -13.58
CA LYS A 337 29.20 24.50 -13.13
C LYS A 337 28.09 23.45 -13.21
N GLU A 338 28.03 22.71 -14.31
CA GLU A 338 27.28 21.45 -14.33
C GLU A 338 27.90 20.54 -13.28
N LYS A 339 27.38 20.63 -12.05
CA LYS A 339 27.57 19.49 -11.16
C LYS A 339 26.94 18.33 -11.92
N GLN A 340 27.79 17.44 -12.43
CA GLN A 340 27.30 16.16 -12.96
C GLN A 340 26.60 15.46 -11.79
N ILE A 341 25.29 15.64 -11.74
CA ILE A 341 24.45 14.97 -10.76
C ILE A 341 24.34 13.55 -11.29
N HIS A 342 25.18 12.68 -10.78
CA HIS A 342 25.08 11.26 -11.07
C HIS A 342 23.91 10.72 -10.26
N LYS A 343 22.76 10.61 -10.92
CA LYS A 343 21.58 10.01 -10.34
C LYS A 343 21.85 8.51 -10.19
N VAL A 344 22.01 8.08 -8.97
CA VAL A 344 22.20 6.65 -8.67
C VAL A 344 20.93 5.91 -9.06
N THR A 345 21.01 5.00 -10.04
CA THR A 345 19.86 4.21 -10.45
C THR A 345 19.73 2.94 -9.63
N GLU A 346 18.49 2.49 -9.39
CA GLU A 346 18.21 1.27 -8.62
C GLU A 346 18.93 0.02 -9.15
N ASN A 347 19.24 -0.02 -10.45
CA ASN A 347 19.91 -1.15 -11.09
C ASN A 347 21.43 -1.19 -10.84
N GLU A 348 22.02 -0.11 -10.35
CA GLU A 348 23.47 -0.02 -10.09
C GLU A 348 23.82 -0.48 -8.68
N ILE A 349 22.86 -0.49 -7.76
CA ILE A 349 23.10 -0.82 -6.36
C ILE A 349 22.84 -2.32 -6.11
N ARG A 350 23.88 -3.02 -5.69
CA ARG A 350 23.81 -4.40 -5.19
C ARG A 350 23.84 -4.39 -3.66
N ILE A 351 22.89 -5.08 -3.05
CA ILE A 351 22.76 -5.24 -1.60
C ILE A 351 23.21 -6.65 -1.25
N ARG A 352 24.16 -6.78 -0.36
CA ARG A 352 24.67 -8.08 0.10
C ARG A 352 24.08 -8.54 1.42
N HIS A 353 23.81 -7.60 2.31
CA HIS A 353 23.31 -7.92 3.65
C HIS A 353 21.96 -7.28 3.88
N ILE A 354 21.03 -8.05 4.44
CA ILE A 354 19.75 -7.56 4.93
C ILE A 354 19.77 -7.68 6.44
N GLN A 355 19.44 -6.61 7.14
CA GLN A 355 19.28 -6.59 8.58
C GLN A 355 17.85 -6.18 8.92
N PHE A 356 17.19 -6.96 9.77
CA PHE A 356 15.88 -6.60 10.30
C PHE A 356 16.03 -6.01 11.71
N GLU A 357 15.36 -4.88 11.94
CA GLU A 357 15.33 -4.17 13.23
C GLU A 357 13.90 -4.07 13.73
N GLY A 358 13.69 -4.15 15.05
CA GLY A 358 12.38 -4.01 15.69
C GLY A 358 11.54 -5.29 15.73
N LEU A 359 12.13 -6.47 15.49
CA LEU A 359 11.47 -7.75 15.68
C LEU A 359 11.33 -8.07 17.17
N GLU A 360 10.09 -8.31 17.64
CA GLU A 360 9.79 -8.64 19.03
C GLU A 360 9.43 -10.11 19.22
N THR A 361 8.57 -10.65 18.39
CA THR A 361 8.01 -12.01 18.52
C THR A 361 8.34 -12.93 17.35
N LEU A 362 8.77 -12.36 16.24
CA LEU A 362 9.11 -13.07 15.02
C LEU A 362 10.62 -13.33 14.94
N HIS A 363 10.99 -14.43 14.28
CA HIS A 363 12.38 -14.76 14.00
C HIS A 363 12.74 -14.36 12.58
N GLU A 364 13.90 -13.76 12.40
CA GLU A 364 14.41 -13.32 11.11
C GLU A 364 14.43 -14.44 10.05
N ALA A 365 14.83 -15.66 10.45
CA ALA A 365 14.83 -16.83 9.57
C ALA A 365 13.46 -17.16 8.94
N ASN A 366 12.36 -16.82 9.62
CA ASN A 366 11.02 -17.01 9.07
C ASN A 366 10.73 -15.97 7.99
N LEU A 367 11.18 -14.74 8.17
CA LEU A 367 11.01 -13.68 7.17
C LEU A 367 11.77 -14.01 5.88
N TYR A 368 12.99 -14.50 5.96
CA TYR A 368 13.73 -14.96 4.79
C TYR A 368 12.96 -16.05 4.01
N LYS A 369 12.40 -17.04 4.71
CA LYS A 369 11.58 -18.10 4.08
C LYS A 369 10.30 -17.53 3.43
N MET A 370 9.57 -16.67 4.14
CA MET A 370 8.31 -16.08 3.65
C MET A 370 8.52 -15.16 2.45
N LEU A 371 9.67 -14.49 2.39
CA LEU A 371 10.06 -13.61 1.29
C LEU A 371 10.72 -14.36 0.14
N ASN A 372 11.06 -15.65 0.34
CA ASN A 372 11.84 -16.46 -0.59
C ASN A 372 13.18 -15.81 -0.95
N ILE A 373 13.93 -15.39 0.08
CA ILE A 373 15.23 -14.74 -0.02
C ILE A 373 16.26 -15.62 0.67
N HIS A 374 17.41 -15.82 0.04
CA HIS A 374 18.57 -16.45 0.69
C HIS A 374 19.42 -15.37 1.38
N PRO A 375 19.80 -15.55 2.66
CA PRO A 375 20.55 -14.52 3.41
C PRO A 375 21.82 -14.02 2.73
N ASP A 376 22.51 -14.89 1.99
CA ASP A 376 23.79 -14.60 1.33
C ASP A 376 23.65 -14.22 -0.16
N SER A 377 22.43 -14.04 -0.67
CA SER A 377 22.21 -13.67 -2.06
C SER A 377 22.24 -12.16 -2.25
N ALA A 378 23.05 -11.70 -3.22
CA ALA A 378 23.03 -10.29 -3.61
C ALA A 378 21.67 -9.92 -4.25
N ILE A 379 21.08 -8.84 -3.77
CA ILE A 379 19.78 -8.33 -4.24
C ILE A 379 20.02 -6.99 -4.93
N LEU A 380 19.37 -6.77 -6.06
CA LEU A 380 19.34 -5.45 -6.68
C LEU A 380 18.38 -4.52 -5.91
N ALA A 381 18.72 -3.26 -5.83
CA ALA A 381 17.87 -2.27 -5.15
C ALA A 381 16.46 -2.20 -5.77
N SER A 382 16.32 -2.45 -7.07
CA SER A 382 15.04 -2.57 -7.77
C SER A 382 14.11 -3.67 -7.22
N ASN A 383 14.65 -4.67 -6.53
CA ASN A 383 13.86 -5.72 -5.87
C ASN A 383 13.44 -5.37 -4.44
N VAL A 384 13.99 -4.31 -3.85
CA VAL A 384 13.72 -3.95 -2.43
C VAL A 384 12.27 -3.53 -2.25
N GLU A 385 11.73 -2.76 -3.17
CA GLU A 385 10.32 -2.33 -3.11
C GLU A 385 9.38 -3.54 -3.03
N ARG A 386 9.62 -4.57 -3.85
CA ARG A 386 8.86 -5.83 -3.83
C ARG A 386 8.97 -6.57 -2.49
N ILE A 387 10.17 -6.55 -1.87
CA ILE A 387 10.40 -7.15 -0.55
C ILE A 387 9.59 -6.40 0.51
N VAL A 388 9.64 -5.10 0.51
CA VAL A 388 8.93 -4.24 1.46
C VAL A 388 7.41 -4.38 1.32
N TRP A 389 6.87 -4.37 0.09
CA TRP A 389 5.46 -4.65 -0.17
C TRP A 389 5.05 -6.04 0.32
N SER A 390 5.92 -7.03 0.14
CA SER A 390 5.66 -8.38 0.63
C SER A 390 5.63 -8.46 2.15
N LEU A 391 6.55 -7.78 2.84
CA LEU A 391 6.55 -7.70 4.32
C LEU A 391 5.27 -7.03 4.85
N GLN A 392 4.88 -5.92 4.26
CA GLN A 392 3.64 -5.24 4.62
C GLN A 392 2.42 -6.12 4.37
N GLY A 393 2.42 -6.84 3.25
CA GLY A 393 1.35 -7.75 2.84
C GLY A 393 1.17 -8.95 3.77
N LEU A 394 2.18 -9.34 4.55
CA LEU A 394 2.03 -10.38 5.57
C LEU A 394 0.96 -10.03 6.61
N GLY A 395 0.66 -8.73 6.79
CA GLY A 395 -0.30 -8.27 7.79
C GLY A 395 0.20 -8.36 9.23
N LEU A 396 1.46 -8.72 9.44
CA LEU A 396 2.10 -8.88 10.75
C LEU A 396 2.70 -7.59 11.31
N PHE A 397 2.96 -6.63 10.44
CA PHE A 397 3.62 -5.38 10.77
C PHE A 397 2.67 -4.19 10.68
N ASP A 398 2.82 -3.29 11.61
CA ASP A 398 2.13 -2.02 11.64
C ASP A 398 2.84 -0.98 10.77
N GLN A 399 4.17 -1.02 10.77
CA GLN A 399 5.02 -0.18 9.95
C GLN A 399 6.21 -1.00 9.43
N VAL A 400 6.61 -0.74 8.18
CA VAL A 400 7.81 -1.29 7.54
C VAL A 400 8.51 -0.15 6.81
N SER A 401 9.67 0.26 7.27
CA SER A 401 10.53 1.23 6.61
C SER A 401 11.86 0.60 6.25
N TYR A 402 12.58 1.19 5.31
CA TYR A 402 13.89 0.69 4.94
C TYR A 402 14.87 1.81 4.62
N SER A 403 16.14 1.50 4.73
CA SER A 403 17.22 2.33 4.23
C SER A 403 18.31 1.46 3.60
N ILE A 404 18.94 1.98 2.57
CA ILE A 404 20.12 1.38 1.96
C ILE A 404 21.32 2.24 2.40
N VAL A 405 22.25 1.63 3.10
CA VAL A 405 23.44 2.30 3.62
C VAL A 405 24.70 1.62 3.07
N GLN A 406 25.73 2.41 2.78
CA GLN A 406 27.01 1.88 2.35
C GLN A 406 27.83 1.46 3.59
N GLU A 407 28.35 0.26 3.57
CA GLU A 407 29.22 -0.24 4.63
C GLU A 407 30.64 0.32 4.46
N ASN A 408 31.14 1.03 5.48
CA ASN A 408 32.32 1.90 5.42
C ASN A 408 33.66 1.22 5.04
N THR A 409 33.70 -0.11 5.00
CA THR A 409 34.98 -0.84 4.80
C THR A 409 35.10 -1.57 3.46
N SER A 410 33.99 -1.90 2.82
CA SER A 410 33.98 -2.74 1.60
C SER A 410 33.37 -2.07 0.37
N GLY A 411 32.71 -0.91 0.54
CA GLY A 411 31.91 -0.29 -0.52
C GLY A 411 30.63 -1.06 -0.85
N GLU A 412 30.30 -2.07 -0.07
CA GLU A 412 29.10 -2.89 -0.23
C GLU A 412 27.90 -2.22 0.42
N ASN A 413 26.71 -2.42 -0.17
CA ASN A 413 25.48 -1.84 0.37
C ASN A 413 24.76 -2.85 1.25
N LYS A 414 24.21 -2.35 2.35
CA LYS A 414 23.39 -3.05 3.32
C LYS A 414 21.98 -2.50 3.31
N LEU A 415 20.99 -3.37 3.29
CA LEU A 415 19.58 -3.03 3.48
C LEU A 415 19.22 -3.17 4.96
N ILE A 416 18.84 -2.09 5.58
CA ILE A 416 18.26 -2.08 6.93
C ILE A 416 16.74 -1.98 6.77
N VAL A 417 16.03 -2.99 7.26
CA VAL A 417 14.56 -3.01 7.26
C VAL A 417 14.08 -2.88 8.69
N SER A 418 13.54 -1.73 9.02
CA SER A 418 12.99 -1.45 10.34
C SER A 418 11.49 -1.76 10.35
N VAL A 419 11.06 -2.64 11.24
CA VAL A 419 9.68 -3.10 11.36
C VAL A 419 9.11 -2.81 12.74
N HIS A 420 7.80 -2.58 12.78
CA HIS A 420 7.04 -2.53 14.03
C HIS A 420 5.93 -3.58 13.97
N GLU A 421 5.96 -4.57 14.88
CA GLU A 421 4.96 -5.64 14.88
C GLU A 421 3.58 -5.11 15.30
N LYS A 422 2.51 -5.57 14.62
CA LYS A 422 1.14 -5.17 14.96
C LYS A 422 0.75 -5.67 16.36
N PRO A 423 0.02 -4.86 17.12
CA PRO A 423 -0.69 -5.35 18.30
C PRO A 423 -1.60 -6.53 17.93
N LYS A 424 -1.49 -7.62 18.65
CA LYS A 424 -2.29 -8.83 18.39
C LYS A 424 -3.67 -8.76 19.02
N ASP A 425 -3.85 -7.92 20.03
CA ASP A 425 -5.13 -7.65 20.66
C ASP A 425 -5.90 -6.64 19.82
N ASN A 426 -7.10 -7.00 19.37
CA ASN A 426 -7.90 -6.14 18.50
C ASN A 426 -9.41 -6.44 18.60
N ILE A 427 -10.22 -5.49 18.16
CA ILE A 427 -11.65 -5.63 17.94
C ILE A 427 -11.93 -5.33 16.48
N GLY A 428 -12.70 -6.19 15.82
CA GLY A 428 -13.10 -6.06 14.42
C GLY A 428 -14.60 -5.90 14.27
N ILE A 429 -15.02 -5.07 13.32
CA ILE A 429 -16.42 -4.89 12.92
C ILE A 429 -16.49 -5.03 11.41
N GLY A 430 -17.37 -5.93 10.94
CA GLY A 430 -17.73 -6.10 9.54
C GLY A 430 -19.23 -5.89 9.33
N VAL A 431 -19.62 -5.42 8.16
CA VAL A 431 -21.01 -5.27 7.75
C VAL A 431 -21.16 -5.86 6.35
N HIS A 432 -22.20 -6.65 6.14
CA HIS A 432 -22.55 -7.19 4.83
C HIS A 432 -24.04 -6.92 4.56
N LEU A 433 -24.33 -6.43 3.37
CA LEU A 433 -25.69 -6.17 2.91
C LEU A 433 -25.95 -6.99 1.65
N ASP A 434 -27.05 -7.71 1.62
CA ASP A 434 -27.52 -8.43 0.44
C ASP A 434 -29.04 -8.54 0.40
N THR A 435 -29.59 -8.99 -0.73
CA THR A 435 -31.03 -9.03 -0.96
C THR A 435 -31.75 -10.14 -0.18
N GLU A 436 -31.04 -11.12 0.34
CA GLU A 436 -31.64 -12.27 1.04
C GLU A 436 -31.57 -12.17 2.55
N ASP A 437 -30.37 -11.87 3.08
CA ASP A 437 -30.14 -11.69 4.53
C ASP A 437 -30.37 -10.24 4.97
N ILE A 438 -30.63 -9.32 4.02
CA ILE A 438 -30.83 -7.87 4.22
C ILE A 438 -29.57 -7.25 4.81
N ALA A 439 -29.24 -7.55 6.05
CA ALA A 439 -28.05 -7.05 6.75
C ALA A 439 -27.45 -8.12 7.65
N SER A 440 -26.13 -8.16 7.69
CA SER A 440 -25.35 -8.97 8.62
C SER A 440 -24.28 -8.12 9.27
N VAL A 441 -24.11 -8.26 10.59
CA VAL A 441 -23.01 -7.62 11.33
C VAL A 441 -22.07 -8.71 11.83
N LEU A 442 -20.78 -8.54 11.56
CA LEU A 442 -19.72 -9.40 12.04
C LEU A 442 -18.95 -8.67 13.14
N LEU A 443 -18.85 -9.26 14.32
CA LEU A 443 -18.11 -8.74 15.44
C LEU A 443 -16.98 -9.73 15.79
N GLN A 444 -15.77 -9.22 16.00
CA GLN A 444 -14.62 -10.02 16.42
C GLN A 444 -13.92 -9.37 17.60
N ALA A 445 -13.50 -10.18 18.56
CA ALA A 445 -12.55 -9.80 19.61
C ALA A 445 -11.42 -10.82 19.62
N GLN A 446 -10.18 -10.34 19.58
CA GLN A 446 -8.98 -11.17 19.59
C GLN A 446 -8.05 -10.72 20.71
N GLY A 447 -7.52 -11.70 21.46
CA GLY A 447 -6.53 -11.48 22.49
C GLY A 447 -5.36 -12.45 22.36
N ALA A 448 -4.13 -11.94 22.56
CA ALA A 448 -2.92 -12.75 22.55
C ALA A 448 -2.32 -12.90 23.95
N MET A 449 -1.80 -14.10 24.27
CA MET A 449 -1.27 -14.45 25.57
C MET A 449 0.15 -15.03 25.49
N GLY A 450 0.82 -15.04 26.64
CA GLY A 450 2.18 -15.54 26.79
C GLY A 450 3.26 -14.52 26.43
N ARG A 451 4.50 -14.76 26.93
CA ARG A 451 5.63 -13.83 26.78
C ARG A 451 5.95 -13.48 25.32
N GLN A 452 5.78 -14.45 24.39
CA GLN A 452 6.01 -14.26 22.95
C GLN A 452 4.69 -14.07 22.16
N LYS A 453 3.56 -13.88 22.88
CA LYS A 453 2.23 -13.71 22.27
C LYS A 453 1.92 -14.74 21.16
N ARG A 454 2.30 -16.01 21.39
CA ARG A 454 2.08 -17.12 20.44
C ARG A 454 0.71 -17.77 20.57
N HIS A 455 0.07 -17.61 21.72
CA HIS A 455 -1.27 -18.09 21.99
C HIS A 455 -2.27 -17.01 21.65
N THR A 456 -3.29 -17.34 20.88
CA THR A 456 -4.35 -16.40 20.46
C THR A 456 -5.71 -17.00 20.76
N ILE A 457 -6.58 -16.21 21.38
CA ILE A 457 -8.01 -16.52 21.52
C ILE A 457 -8.78 -15.51 20.70
N THR A 458 -9.69 -16.00 19.88
CA THR A 458 -10.55 -15.18 19.01
C THR A 458 -12.00 -15.58 19.21
N GLY A 459 -12.85 -14.63 19.55
CA GLY A 459 -14.29 -14.78 19.51
C GLY A 459 -14.84 -14.00 18.32
N THR A 460 -15.63 -14.66 17.45
CA THR A 460 -16.27 -14.02 16.30
C THR A 460 -17.75 -14.35 16.29
N ALA A 461 -18.59 -13.34 16.15
CA ALA A 461 -20.05 -13.51 16.09
C ALA A 461 -20.62 -12.85 14.82
N LYS A 462 -21.47 -13.57 14.09
CA LYS A 462 -22.31 -13.02 13.03
C LYS A 462 -23.74 -12.85 13.55
N ILE A 463 -24.28 -11.68 13.37
CA ILE A 463 -25.62 -11.32 13.82
C ILE A 463 -26.48 -11.08 12.60
N ASN A 464 -27.40 -11.99 12.33
CA ASN A 464 -28.46 -11.92 11.31
C ASN A 464 -29.47 -13.05 11.56
N LYS A 465 -30.35 -13.35 10.57
CA LYS A 465 -31.28 -14.48 10.62
C LYS A 465 -30.56 -15.82 10.84
N ASN A 466 -29.40 -16.03 10.20
CA ASN A 466 -28.54 -17.19 10.33
C ASN A 466 -27.33 -16.91 11.23
N ALA A 467 -27.62 -16.60 12.50
CA ALA A 467 -26.60 -16.17 13.47
C ALA A 467 -25.65 -17.30 13.85
N TRP A 468 -24.39 -16.93 14.12
CA TRP A 468 -23.41 -17.87 14.66
C TRP A 468 -22.40 -17.19 15.58
N LEU A 469 -21.80 -18.00 16.47
CA LEU A 469 -20.70 -17.62 17.36
C LEU A 469 -19.58 -18.65 17.21
N ASN A 470 -18.37 -18.22 16.93
CA ASN A 470 -17.17 -19.03 16.87
C ASN A 470 -16.18 -18.59 17.94
N LEU A 471 -15.67 -19.55 18.71
CA LEU A 471 -14.57 -19.39 19.66
C LEU A 471 -13.40 -20.22 19.17
N ASP A 472 -12.30 -19.55 18.87
CA ASP A 472 -11.07 -20.16 18.36
C ASP A 472 -9.90 -19.93 19.32
N TYR A 473 -9.16 -20.97 19.61
CA TYR A 473 -7.87 -20.89 20.30
C TYR A 473 -6.81 -21.51 19.42
N ASN A 474 -5.72 -20.79 19.18
CA ASN A 474 -4.60 -21.33 18.42
C ASN A 474 -3.24 -20.98 19.02
N TYR A 475 -2.27 -21.85 18.78
CA TYR A 475 -0.85 -21.70 19.12
C TYR A 475 -0.03 -21.62 17.84
N ARG A 476 0.71 -20.52 17.66
CA ARG A 476 1.62 -20.32 16.54
C ARG A 476 2.95 -21.01 16.80
N MET A 477 3.30 -21.95 15.94
CA MET A 477 4.59 -22.64 15.95
C MET A 477 5.72 -21.77 15.39
N LYS A 478 6.97 -22.22 15.53
CA LYS A 478 8.13 -21.49 15.02
C LYS A 478 8.16 -21.35 13.49
N ASP A 479 7.60 -22.31 12.77
CA ASP A 479 7.51 -22.37 11.30
C ASP A 479 6.28 -21.67 10.74
N MET A 480 5.58 -20.85 11.54
CA MET A 480 4.36 -20.12 11.23
C MET A 480 3.09 -20.98 11.10
N ASN A 481 3.18 -22.31 11.19
CA ASN A 481 1.99 -23.13 11.33
C ASN A 481 1.26 -22.80 12.63
N ARG A 482 -0.05 -22.98 12.62
CA ARG A 482 -0.92 -22.82 13.80
C ARG A 482 -1.59 -24.15 14.12
N ILE A 483 -1.50 -24.59 15.35
CA ILE A 483 -2.33 -25.68 15.88
C ILE A 483 -3.42 -25.03 16.71
N GLY A 484 -4.67 -25.41 16.47
CA GLY A 484 -5.79 -24.79 17.14
C GLY A 484 -6.95 -25.74 17.38
N THR A 485 -7.88 -25.20 18.17
CA THR A 485 -9.20 -25.79 18.35
C THR A 485 -10.25 -24.70 18.23
N SER A 486 -11.36 -25.00 17.58
CA SER A 486 -12.48 -24.08 17.48
C SER A 486 -13.79 -24.73 17.92
N TYR A 487 -14.70 -23.89 18.40
CA TYR A 487 -16.07 -24.25 18.72
C TYR A 487 -17.02 -23.26 18.08
N LEU A 488 -17.81 -23.73 17.13
CA LEU A 488 -18.81 -22.96 16.40
C LEU A 488 -20.21 -23.42 16.77
N ILE A 489 -21.04 -22.53 17.26
CA ILE A 489 -22.47 -22.72 17.38
C ILE A 489 -23.17 -21.87 16.30
N SER A 490 -23.97 -22.49 15.46
CA SER A 490 -24.64 -21.81 14.35
C SER A 490 -26.10 -22.20 14.25
N TYR A 491 -26.97 -21.20 14.19
CA TYR A 491 -28.37 -21.37 13.83
C TYR A 491 -28.52 -21.18 12.32
N LYS A 492 -29.19 -22.11 11.67
CA LYS A 492 -29.42 -22.13 10.23
C LYS A 492 -30.91 -22.22 9.96
N ASP A 493 -31.43 -21.28 9.19
CA ASP A 493 -32.81 -21.16 8.81
C ASP A 493 -32.91 -20.77 7.34
N PHE A 494 -33.39 -21.70 6.50
CA PHE A 494 -33.52 -21.51 5.06
C PHE A 494 -34.70 -22.28 4.50
N ILE A 495 -35.10 -21.94 3.28
CA ILE A 495 -36.28 -22.50 2.61
C ILE A 495 -35.80 -23.27 1.39
N LEU A 496 -36.18 -24.56 1.29
CA LEU A 496 -36.04 -25.32 0.04
C LEU A 496 -37.15 -24.90 -0.90
N LYS A 497 -36.76 -24.60 -2.14
CA LYS A 497 -37.69 -24.21 -3.20
C LYS A 497 -37.83 -25.34 -4.23
N ASN A 498 -38.92 -25.30 -5.02
CA ASN A 498 -39.13 -26.15 -6.17
C ASN A 498 -39.85 -25.31 -7.24
N HIS A 499 -39.22 -25.08 -8.39
CA HIS A 499 -39.69 -24.21 -9.47
C HIS A 499 -40.08 -22.80 -8.97
N GLY A 500 -39.27 -22.28 -8.03
CA GLY A 500 -39.47 -20.94 -7.44
C GLY A 500 -40.46 -20.87 -6.30
N GLU A 501 -41.25 -21.93 -6.04
CA GLU A 501 -42.21 -22.00 -4.93
C GLU A 501 -41.55 -22.57 -3.66
N ASP A 502 -41.93 -22.05 -2.51
CA ASP A 502 -41.45 -22.51 -1.20
C ASP A 502 -42.00 -23.91 -0.92
N LYS A 503 -41.14 -24.90 -0.82
CA LYS A 503 -41.50 -26.31 -0.61
C LYS A 503 -41.41 -26.72 0.85
N ARG A 504 -40.33 -26.35 1.54
CA ARG A 504 -40.10 -26.70 2.95
C ARG A 504 -39.24 -25.66 3.65
N HIS A 505 -39.60 -25.39 4.87
CA HIS A 505 -38.78 -24.58 5.79
C HIS A 505 -37.91 -25.50 6.66
N LEU A 506 -36.63 -25.25 6.69
CA LEU A 506 -35.66 -26.03 7.42
C LEU A 506 -34.92 -25.17 8.42
N SER A 507 -34.91 -25.58 9.69
CA SER A 507 -34.10 -24.92 10.71
C SER A 507 -33.36 -25.92 11.60
N CYS A 508 -32.14 -25.61 11.95
CA CYS A 508 -31.33 -26.42 12.83
C CYS A 508 -30.31 -25.58 13.60
N LEU A 509 -29.94 -26.10 14.76
CA LEU A 509 -28.79 -25.64 15.53
C LEU A 509 -27.66 -26.64 15.33
N ASN A 510 -26.51 -26.19 14.77
CA ASN A 510 -25.30 -26.98 14.63
C ASN A 510 -24.27 -26.53 15.65
N ASN A 511 -23.73 -27.49 16.41
CA ASN A 511 -22.56 -27.33 17.26
C ASN A 511 -21.41 -28.06 16.57
N HIS A 512 -20.39 -27.33 16.19
CA HIS A 512 -19.23 -27.84 15.46
C HIS A 512 -17.98 -27.64 16.32
N MET A 513 -17.24 -28.70 16.55
CA MET A 513 -15.96 -28.69 17.25
C MET A 513 -14.85 -29.17 16.30
N GLU A 514 -13.71 -28.54 16.35
CA GLU A 514 -12.60 -28.83 15.45
C GLU A 514 -11.26 -28.76 16.18
N ILE A 515 -10.33 -29.64 15.82
CA ILE A 515 -8.90 -29.56 16.13
C ILE A 515 -8.17 -29.55 14.79
N TYR A 516 -7.34 -28.54 14.56
CA TYR A 516 -6.74 -28.32 13.26
C TYR A 516 -5.26 -27.92 13.31
N ILE A 517 -4.58 -28.12 12.17
CA ILE A 517 -3.32 -27.50 11.80
C ILE A 517 -3.58 -26.64 10.56
N LYS A 518 -3.15 -25.39 10.59
CA LYS A 518 -3.37 -24.40 9.53
C LYS A 518 -2.12 -23.59 9.23
N ASN A 519 -1.92 -23.26 7.94
CA ASN A 519 -0.97 -22.23 7.53
C ASN A 519 -1.60 -21.32 6.48
N ASP A 520 -1.78 -20.06 6.81
CA ASP A 520 -2.32 -18.99 5.96
C ASP A 520 -1.37 -17.77 5.91
N SER A 521 -0.11 -17.98 6.27
CA SER A 521 0.93 -16.95 6.24
C SER A 521 1.51 -16.73 4.84
N HIS A 522 1.35 -17.68 3.92
CA HIS A 522 1.78 -17.55 2.53
C HIS A 522 0.88 -16.62 1.73
N ARG A 523 1.43 -16.05 0.65
CA ARG A 523 0.70 -15.10 -0.22
C ARG A 523 -0.33 -15.77 -1.13
N SER A 524 0.04 -16.90 -1.70
CA SER A 524 -0.78 -17.56 -2.75
C SER A 524 -1.28 -18.93 -2.35
N PHE A 525 -0.88 -19.47 -1.22
CA PHE A 525 -1.26 -20.80 -0.79
C PHE A 525 -1.63 -20.84 0.68
N SER A 526 -2.75 -21.47 0.99
CA SER A 526 -3.21 -21.78 2.36
C SER A 526 -3.57 -23.24 2.46
N TYR A 527 -3.33 -23.87 3.59
CA TYR A 527 -3.82 -25.18 3.89
C TYR A 527 -4.31 -25.28 5.34
N GLN A 528 -5.29 -26.13 5.54
CA GLN A 528 -5.81 -26.52 6.84
C GLN A 528 -6.15 -28.01 6.80
N GLY A 529 -5.94 -28.71 7.89
CA GLY A 529 -6.37 -30.09 8.02
C GLY A 529 -6.61 -30.42 9.49
N GLY A 530 -7.59 -31.27 9.74
CA GLY A 530 -8.00 -31.55 11.10
C GLY A 530 -9.03 -32.64 11.25
N ILE A 531 -9.48 -32.75 12.49
CA ILE A 531 -10.57 -33.63 12.91
C ILE A 531 -11.68 -32.73 13.44
N GLN A 532 -12.91 -32.98 13.03
CA GLN A 532 -14.08 -32.17 13.41
C GLN A 532 -15.26 -33.07 13.83
N CYS A 533 -16.09 -32.56 14.72
CA CYS A 533 -17.31 -33.20 15.20
C CYS A 533 -18.48 -32.24 15.00
N ASP A 534 -19.55 -32.71 14.38
CA ASP A 534 -20.82 -32.01 14.21
C ASP A 534 -21.91 -32.62 15.05
N PHE A 535 -22.65 -31.77 15.75
CA PHE A 535 -23.82 -32.13 16.56
C PHE A 535 -25.01 -31.26 16.14
N PHE A 536 -25.94 -31.86 15.44
CA PHE A 536 -27.20 -31.17 15.03
C PHE A 536 -28.29 -31.36 16.08
N SER A 537 -28.98 -30.29 16.41
CA SER A 537 -30.11 -30.28 17.34
C SER A 537 -31.23 -29.37 16.86
N ASN A 538 -32.43 -29.52 17.40
CA ASN A 538 -33.63 -28.75 17.04
C ASN A 538 -33.92 -28.72 15.53
N VAL A 539 -33.78 -29.88 14.86
CA VAL A 539 -34.03 -30.00 13.43
C VAL A 539 -35.53 -30.08 13.20
N SER A 540 -36.09 -29.11 12.49
CA SER A 540 -37.52 -29.05 12.24
C SER A 540 -37.96 -30.00 11.12
N GLN A 541 -37.30 -29.97 10.00
CA GLN A 541 -37.51 -30.87 8.85
C GLN A 541 -36.25 -30.95 8.00
N TRP A 542 -35.90 -32.15 7.51
CA TRP A 542 -34.81 -32.32 6.55
C TRP A 542 -35.30 -33.20 5.39
N TYR A 543 -34.76 -32.95 4.21
CA TYR A 543 -35.08 -33.62 2.97
C TYR A 543 -33.89 -34.45 2.47
N SER A 544 -34.12 -35.67 1.98
CA SER A 544 -33.11 -36.50 1.31
C SER A 544 -33.42 -36.66 -0.16
N PRO A 545 -32.42 -36.60 -1.09
CA PRO A 545 -32.63 -36.83 -2.52
C PRO A 545 -33.13 -38.23 -2.88
N ALA A 546 -32.84 -39.21 -2.04
CA ALA A 546 -33.18 -40.64 -2.25
C ALA A 546 -34.67 -41.02 -2.10
N GLY A 547 -35.58 -40.02 -2.20
CA GLY A 547 -37.01 -40.22 -2.10
C GLY A 547 -37.53 -40.17 -0.67
N TYR A 548 -38.79 -39.89 -0.52
CA TYR A 548 -39.56 -39.59 0.66
C TYR A 548 -39.38 -40.53 1.87
N SER A 549 -38.20 -40.58 2.44
CA SER A 549 -38.04 -41.03 3.81
C SER A 549 -37.80 -39.81 4.67
N PRO A 550 -38.70 -39.45 5.58
CA PRO A 550 -38.33 -38.52 6.64
C PRO A 550 -37.16 -39.23 7.35
N TYR A 551 -35.95 -38.65 7.26
CA TYR A 551 -34.86 -39.11 8.12
C TYR A 551 -35.40 -39.08 9.54
N GLU A 552 -35.57 -40.27 10.11
CA GLU A 552 -35.84 -40.37 11.53
C GLU A 552 -34.74 -39.60 12.26
N GLU A 553 -35.09 -38.77 13.22
CA GLU A 553 -34.28 -37.83 14.00
C GLU A 553 -33.05 -38.44 14.69
N THR A 554 -32.56 -39.60 14.29
CA THR A 554 -31.66 -40.45 15.06
C THR A 554 -30.17 -40.15 14.83
N ASP A 555 -29.80 -39.58 13.68
CA ASP A 555 -28.40 -39.42 13.27
C ASP A 555 -27.97 -37.96 13.30
N LYS A 556 -27.60 -37.49 14.49
CA LYS A 556 -27.28 -36.09 14.75
C LYS A 556 -25.81 -35.82 15.06
N GLN A 557 -24.97 -36.89 15.02
CA GLN A 557 -23.58 -36.83 15.44
C GLN A 557 -22.66 -37.38 14.37
N PHE A 558 -21.70 -36.59 13.94
CA PHE A 558 -20.76 -36.93 12.88
C PHE A 558 -19.34 -36.59 13.32
N LEU A 559 -18.44 -37.53 13.12
CA LEU A 559 -16.99 -37.30 13.27
C LEU A 559 -16.39 -37.30 11.86
N SER A 560 -15.54 -36.34 11.55
CA SER A 560 -14.84 -36.32 10.28
C SER A 560 -13.38 -35.93 10.41
N ALA A 561 -12.61 -36.35 9.39
CA ALA A 561 -11.30 -35.80 9.10
C ALA A 561 -11.37 -35.11 7.74
N TYR A 562 -10.66 -34.00 7.62
CA TYR A 562 -10.66 -33.18 6.41
C TYR A 562 -9.29 -32.63 6.10
N LEU A 563 -9.09 -32.29 4.82
CA LEU A 563 -7.98 -31.52 4.33
C LEU A 563 -8.53 -30.42 3.43
N GLU A 564 -8.10 -29.18 3.63
CA GLU A 564 -8.47 -28.05 2.82
C GLU A 564 -7.21 -27.40 2.24
N GLY A 565 -7.21 -27.14 0.96
CA GLY A 565 -6.14 -26.44 0.27
C GLY A 565 -6.70 -25.34 -0.60
N GLU A 566 -6.11 -24.16 -0.53
CA GLU A 566 -6.47 -23.05 -1.39
C GLU A 566 -5.23 -22.41 -2.01
N TYR A 567 -5.27 -22.22 -3.32
CA TYR A 567 -4.32 -21.39 -4.07
C TYR A 567 -5.05 -20.19 -4.64
N ASP A 568 -4.53 -18.98 -4.41
CA ASP A 568 -5.13 -17.74 -4.84
C ASP A 568 -4.07 -16.74 -5.30
N SER A 569 -4.05 -16.50 -6.61
CA SER A 569 -3.18 -15.53 -7.28
C SER A 569 -3.93 -14.36 -7.95
N PHE A 570 -5.21 -14.16 -7.65
CA PHE A 570 -5.97 -13.04 -8.17
C PHE A 570 -5.37 -11.70 -7.76
N ASP A 571 -5.33 -10.78 -8.72
CA ASP A 571 -4.88 -9.40 -8.53
C ASP A 571 -5.91 -8.54 -7.76
N ASP A 572 -7.20 -8.83 -7.89
CA ASP A 572 -8.32 -8.24 -7.15
C ASP A 572 -9.32 -9.34 -6.75
N ARG A 573 -10.11 -9.11 -5.71
CA ARG A 573 -11.11 -10.07 -5.25
C ARG A 573 -12.39 -10.01 -6.06
N GLU A 574 -12.97 -8.83 -6.13
CA GLU A 574 -14.31 -8.60 -6.70
C GLU A 574 -14.23 -8.50 -8.22
N THR A 575 -13.17 -7.85 -8.71
CA THR A 575 -12.96 -7.58 -10.12
C THR A 575 -11.61 -8.09 -10.65
N PRO A 576 -11.29 -9.38 -10.45
CA PRO A 576 -10.01 -9.90 -10.91
C PRO A 576 -9.86 -9.74 -12.42
N THR A 577 -8.66 -9.32 -12.84
CA THR A 577 -8.30 -9.18 -14.25
C THR A 577 -7.34 -10.26 -14.72
N ARG A 578 -6.65 -10.91 -13.79
CA ARG A 578 -5.71 -11.99 -14.01
C ARG A 578 -5.54 -12.87 -12.79
N GLY A 579 -5.12 -14.10 -13.01
CA GLY A 579 -4.80 -15.05 -11.95
C GLY A 579 -5.67 -16.28 -11.94
N LEU A 580 -5.48 -17.09 -10.91
CA LEU A 580 -6.14 -18.37 -10.71
C LEU A 580 -6.47 -18.52 -9.21
N ASN A 581 -7.66 -19.02 -8.92
CA ASN A 581 -8.07 -19.49 -7.61
C ASN A 581 -8.44 -20.96 -7.70
N ILE A 582 -7.84 -21.81 -6.87
CA ILE A 582 -8.13 -23.24 -6.76
C ILE A 582 -8.44 -23.53 -5.30
N HIS A 583 -9.58 -24.13 -5.06
CA HIS A 583 -10.01 -24.57 -3.72
C HIS A 583 -10.38 -26.05 -3.78
N CYS A 584 -9.92 -26.85 -2.81
CA CYS A 584 -10.11 -28.28 -2.78
C CYS A 584 -10.26 -28.78 -1.34
N VAL A 585 -11.33 -29.54 -1.07
CA VAL A 585 -11.64 -30.08 0.26
C VAL A 585 -12.09 -31.54 0.16
N PRO A 586 -11.21 -32.51 0.30
CA PRO A 586 -11.55 -33.90 0.58
C PRO A 586 -11.89 -34.10 2.05
N GLU A 587 -12.97 -34.81 2.33
CA GLU A 587 -13.47 -35.10 3.67
C GLU A 587 -13.85 -36.57 3.81
N VAL A 588 -13.78 -37.11 5.02
CA VAL A 588 -14.30 -38.43 5.37
C VAL A 588 -15.10 -38.33 6.64
N TYR A 589 -16.33 -38.75 6.61
CA TYR A 589 -17.27 -38.73 7.73
C TYR A 589 -17.66 -40.10 8.22
N VAL A 590 -17.78 -40.20 9.53
CA VAL A 590 -18.36 -41.36 10.24
C VAL A 590 -19.62 -40.87 10.95
N GLY A 591 -20.77 -41.41 10.53
CA GLY A 591 -22.03 -41.17 11.24
C GLY A 591 -22.29 -42.25 12.30
N ASN A 592 -23.11 -41.94 13.32
CA ASN A 592 -23.55 -42.85 14.37
C ASN A 592 -22.46 -43.49 15.22
N LEU A 593 -21.38 -42.78 15.52
CA LEU A 593 -20.21 -43.29 16.23
C LEU A 593 -20.53 -44.01 17.53
N PHE A 594 -21.62 -43.62 18.23
CA PHE A 594 -22.01 -44.12 19.55
C PHE A 594 -23.23 -45.05 19.56
N LYS A 595 -23.82 -45.35 18.40
CA LYS A 595 -25.09 -46.14 18.30
C LYS A 595 -24.96 -47.51 17.67
N GLY A 596 -23.77 -48.03 17.39
CA GLY A 596 -23.56 -49.38 16.90
C GLY A 596 -23.78 -49.64 15.41
N ASN A 597 -24.41 -48.71 14.68
CA ASN A 597 -24.62 -48.82 13.21
C ASN A 597 -23.90 -47.64 12.53
N SER A 598 -22.56 -47.64 12.60
CA SER A 598 -21.75 -46.60 11.95
C SER A 598 -21.75 -46.75 10.44
N PHE A 599 -21.81 -45.65 9.70
CA PHE A 599 -21.70 -45.59 8.26
C PHE A 599 -20.68 -44.57 7.83
N LEU A 600 -20.09 -44.74 6.65
CA LEU A 600 -19.08 -43.86 6.08
C LEU A 600 -19.63 -43.14 4.85
N PHE A 601 -19.27 -41.85 4.69
CA PHE A 601 -19.46 -41.13 3.45
C PHE A 601 -18.31 -40.12 3.24
N PHE A 602 -18.07 -39.74 1.98
CA PHE A 602 -16.88 -39.02 1.54
C PHE A 602 -17.29 -37.83 0.65
N PRO A 603 -17.48 -36.65 1.21
CA PRO A 603 -17.60 -35.42 0.43
C PRO A 603 -16.26 -35.05 -0.20
N PHE A 604 -16.30 -34.60 -1.44
CA PHE A 604 -15.17 -34.04 -2.15
C PHE A 604 -15.62 -32.77 -2.87
N THR A 605 -15.13 -31.63 -2.43
CA THR A 605 -15.44 -30.34 -3.02
C THR A 605 -14.24 -29.79 -3.76
N PHE A 606 -14.43 -29.26 -4.96
CA PHE A 606 -13.40 -28.52 -5.66
C PHE A 606 -13.97 -27.34 -6.43
N ARG A 607 -13.14 -26.30 -6.62
CA ARG A 607 -13.46 -25.13 -7.42
C ARG A 607 -12.17 -24.59 -8.04
N ILE A 608 -12.20 -24.33 -9.34
CA ILE A 608 -11.10 -23.77 -10.12
C ILE A 608 -11.66 -22.60 -10.89
N LYS A 609 -11.23 -21.38 -10.54
CA LYS A 609 -11.67 -20.14 -11.18
C LYS A 609 -10.48 -19.39 -11.73
N GLY A 610 -10.53 -19.05 -13.02
CA GLY A 610 -9.53 -18.23 -13.70
C GLY A 610 -10.00 -16.81 -13.92
N ALA A 611 -9.06 -15.90 -14.17
CA ALA A 611 -9.32 -14.56 -14.68
C ALA A 611 -8.34 -14.27 -15.82
N CYS A 612 -8.85 -13.86 -16.97
CA CYS A 612 -8.08 -13.57 -18.16
C CYS A 612 -8.65 -12.33 -18.87
N SER A 613 -7.88 -11.25 -18.90
CA SER A 613 -8.23 -10.05 -19.66
C SER A 613 -7.95 -10.27 -21.14
N ILE A 614 -9.01 -10.22 -21.96
CA ILE A 614 -8.92 -10.27 -23.42
C ILE A 614 -8.64 -8.87 -23.98
N HIS A 615 -9.18 -7.86 -23.33
CA HIS A 615 -9.03 -6.46 -23.68
C HIS A 615 -8.96 -5.61 -22.40
N ASN A 616 -8.48 -4.38 -22.47
CA ASN A 616 -8.40 -3.48 -21.31
C ASN A 616 -9.72 -3.33 -20.53
N ASN A 617 -10.84 -3.50 -21.23
CA ASN A 617 -12.18 -3.36 -20.67
C ASN A 617 -12.96 -4.67 -20.61
N ILE A 618 -12.40 -5.81 -21.04
CA ILE A 618 -13.12 -7.09 -21.10
C ILE A 618 -12.29 -8.15 -20.43
N CYS A 619 -12.85 -8.80 -19.41
CA CYS A 619 -12.25 -9.92 -18.70
C CYS A 619 -13.18 -11.13 -18.75
N LEU A 620 -12.64 -12.31 -19.06
CA LEU A 620 -13.32 -13.59 -18.91
C LEU A 620 -12.90 -14.27 -17.61
N LEU A 621 -13.89 -14.79 -16.90
CA LEU A 621 -13.71 -15.54 -15.66
C LEU A 621 -14.33 -16.95 -15.82
N PRO A 622 -13.60 -17.89 -16.44
CA PRO A 622 -14.01 -19.29 -16.48
C PRO A 622 -13.91 -19.92 -15.09
N GLU A 623 -14.90 -20.73 -14.73
CA GLU A 623 -14.94 -21.46 -13.48
C GLU A 623 -15.41 -22.90 -13.74
N LEU A 624 -14.70 -23.87 -13.14
CA LEU A 624 -15.08 -25.27 -13.04
C LEU A 624 -15.24 -25.60 -11.56
N PHE A 625 -16.37 -26.15 -11.17
CA PHE A 625 -16.68 -26.45 -9.78
C PHE A 625 -17.47 -27.71 -9.65
N GLY A 626 -17.36 -28.40 -8.52
CA GLY A 626 -18.13 -29.61 -8.27
C GLY A 626 -18.05 -30.05 -6.81
N ARG A 627 -19.04 -30.76 -6.39
CA ARG A 627 -19.06 -31.48 -5.12
C ARG A 627 -19.70 -32.84 -5.29
N PHE A 628 -18.95 -33.87 -4.90
CA PHE A 628 -19.36 -35.27 -4.96
C PHE A 628 -19.41 -35.81 -3.54
N VAL A 629 -20.56 -36.35 -3.15
CA VAL A 629 -20.72 -37.05 -1.88
C VAL A 629 -20.90 -38.54 -2.18
N PHE A 630 -19.89 -39.32 -1.82
CA PHE A 630 -19.88 -40.78 -2.02
C PHE A 630 -20.28 -41.45 -0.71
N GLY A 631 -21.11 -42.50 -0.81
CA GLY A 631 -21.59 -43.29 0.33
C GLY A 631 -22.95 -43.93 0.06
N ASN A 632 -23.27 -44.99 0.78
CA ASN A 632 -24.54 -45.66 0.64
C ASN A 632 -25.69 -45.01 1.41
N SER A 633 -25.34 -44.20 2.41
CA SER A 633 -26.29 -43.48 3.27
C SER A 633 -25.73 -42.08 3.53
N VAL A 634 -26.07 -41.11 2.66
CA VAL A 634 -25.65 -39.71 2.82
C VAL A 634 -26.70 -38.96 3.61
N PRO A 635 -26.37 -38.40 4.77
CA PRO A 635 -27.32 -37.58 5.52
C PRO A 635 -27.69 -36.30 4.74
N GLY A 636 -28.96 -35.89 4.81
CA GLY A 636 -29.45 -34.71 4.09
C GLY A 636 -28.69 -33.42 4.42
N TYR A 637 -28.09 -33.32 5.60
CA TYR A 637 -27.23 -32.14 6.00
C TYR A 637 -26.01 -31.95 5.10
N TYR A 638 -25.52 -33.06 4.49
CA TYR A 638 -24.29 -33.09 3.71
C TYR A 638 -24.53 -33.21 2.20
N SER A 639 -25.79 -33.28 1.76
CA SER A 639 -26.15 -33.22 0.35
C SER A 639 -25.77 -31.86 -0.27
N ASN A 640 -25.69 -31.82 -1.58
CA ASN A 640 -25.47 -30.56 -2.32
C ASN A 640 -26.80 -29.83 -2.44
N PHE A 641 -26.83 -28.60 -1.98
CA PHE A 641 -27.92 -27.66 -2.16
C PHE A 641 -27.55 -26.70 -3.29
N ILE A 642 -28.21 -26.84 -4.45
CA ILE A 642 -27.83 -26.14 -5.68
C ILE A 642 -28.77 -24.97 -5.91
N GLY A 643 -28.22 -23.82 -6.26
CA GLY A 643 -28.96 -22.63 -6.63
C GLY A 643 -28.45 -21.36 -5.95
N GLY A 644 -28.85 -20.20 -6.49
CA GLY A 644 -28.47 -18.89 -6.02
C GLY A 644 -27.06 -18.47 -6.41
N GLU A 645 -26.59 -17.39 -5.82
CA GLU A 645 -25.34 -16.73 -6.23
C GLU A 645 -24.13 -17.11 -5.38
N CYS A 646 -24.34 -17.65 -4.16
CA CYS A 646 -23.30 -17.85 -3.17
C CYS A 646 -23.02 -19.33 -2.91
N TYR A 647 -21.73 -19.68 -2.76
CA TYR A 647 -21.29 -20.94 -2.19
C TYR A 647 -21.38 -20.88 -0.66
N ASP A 648 -21.63 -22.02 -0.02
CA ASP A 648 -21.57 -22.22 1.45
C ASP A 648 -22.32 -21.18 2.30
N ARG A 649 -23.39 -20.61 1.75
CA ARG A 649 -24.15 -19.56 2.42
C ARG A 649 -24.85 -20.04 3.68
N TYR A 650 -25.58 -21.14 3.57
CA TYR A 650 -26.35 -21.74 4.67
C TYR A 650 -25.73 -23.03 5.17
N LEU A 651 -25.26 -23.86 4.27
CA LEU A 651 -24.67 -25.17 4.52
C LEU A 651 -23.38 -25.31 3.71
N SER A 652 -22.43 -26.10 4.22
CA SER A 652 -21.15 -26.41 3.55
C SER A 652 -21.31 -27.13 2.20
N GLY A 653 -22.50 -27.65 1.91
CA GLY A 653 -22.82 -28.30 0.63
C GLY A 653 -23.52 -27.41 -0.40
N GLN A 654 -23.68 -26.11 -0.13
CA GLN A 654 -24.36 -25.23 -1.07
C GLN A 654 -23.47 -24.91 -2.27
N GLN A 655 -24.02 -25.13 -3.47
CA GLN A 655 -23.36 -24.88 -4.75
C GLN A 655 -24.08 -23.74 -5.47
N ALA A 656 -23.32 -22.70 -5.82
CA ALA A 656 -23.88 -21.54 -6.51
C ALA A 656 -24.21 -21.86 -7.96
N PHE A 657 -25.43 -21.51 -8.39
CA PHE A 657 -25.90 -21.67 -9.77
C PHE A 657 -26.85 -20.53 -10.15
N TYR A 658 -26.46 -19.69 -11.10
CA TYR A 658 -27.27 -18.55 -11.55
C TYR A 658 -28.43 -18.99 -12.43
N GLY A 659 -29.59 -18.39 -12.21
CA GLY A 659 -30.81 -18.64 -12.99
C GLY A 659 -31.84 -19.54 -12.32
N ILE A 660 -31.49 -20.11 -11.16
CA ILE A 660 -32.45 -20.80 -10.27
C ILE A 660 -32.35 -20.24 -8.86
N HIS A 661 -33.40 -20.40 -8.08
CA HIS A 661 -33.46 -19.88 -6.71
C HIS A 661 -32.48 -20.61 -5.78
N ASN A 662 -32.14 -19.98 -4.66
CA ASN A 662 -31.34 -20.63 -3.62
C ASN A 662 -31.97 -21.97 -3.21
N THR A 663 -31.12 -22.99 -3.06
CA THR A 663 -31.52 -24.31 -2.53
C THR A 663 -32.67 -24.97 -3.31
N GLU A 664 -32.74 -24.78 -4.63
CA GLU A 664 -33.81 -25.32 -5.46
C GLU A 664 -33.63 -26.80 -5.77
N LEU A 665 -32.39 -27.24 -6.00
CA LEU A 665 -32.07 -28.63 -6.25
C LEU A 665 -31.27 -29.22 -5.08
N VAL A 666 -31.53 -30.48 -4.74
CA VAL A 666 -30.82 -31.22 -3.69
C VAL A 666 -30.33 -32.55 -4.23
N GLU A 667 -29.03 -32.71 -4.35
CA GLU A 667 -28.38 -33.87 -4.99
C GLU A 667 -27.10 -34.29 -4.28
N ASN A 668 -26.61 -35.48 -4.50
CA ASN A 668 -25.35 -35.95 -3.93
C ASN A 668 -24.14 -35.67 -4.81
N LYS A 669 -24.33 -35.45 -6.10
CA LYS A 669 -23.25 -35.21 -7.06
C LYS A 669 -23.61 -34.05 -7.96
N ALA A 670 -22.70 -33.10 -8.08
CA ALA A 670 -22.83 -31.94 -8.93
C ALA A 670 -21.47 -31.58 -9.56
N LEU A 671 -21.49 -31.35 -10.87
CA LEU A 671 -20.35 -30.86 -11.64
C LEU A 671 -20.82 -29.75 -12.54
N GLY A 672 -20.31 -28.56 -12.33
CA GLY A 672 -20.70 -27.36 -13.06
C GLY A 672 -19.54 -26.63 -13.69
N CYS A 673 -19.84 -25.92 -14.77
CA CYS A 673 -18.96 -24.92 -15.34
C CYS A 673 -19.71 -23.60 -15.48
N ARG A 674 -18.95 -22.50 -15.39
CA ARG A 674 -19.45 -21.14 -15.50
C ARG A 674 -18.50 -20.30 -16.32
N ILE A 675 -19.04 -19.36 -17.06
CA ILE A 675 -18.28 -18.30 -17.72
C ILE A 675 -18.93 -16.97 -17.37
N ASP A 676 -18.16 -16.09 -16.78
CA ASP A 676 -18.54 -14.70 -16.54
C ASP A 676 -17.74 -13.81 -17.50
N CYS A 677 -18.45 -13.12 -18.38
CA CYS A 677 -17.89 -12.12 -19.29
C CYS A 677 -18.13 -10.74 -18.68
N ARG A 678 -17.07 -10.15 -18.14
CA ARG A 678 -17.11 -8.88 -17.43
C ARG A 678 -16.61 -7.75 -18.31
N ILE A 679 -17.42 -6.68 -18.42
CA ILE A 679 -17.16 -5.50 -19.23
C ILE A 679 -17.03 -4.30 -18.29
N LYS A 680 -15.88 -3.62 -18.34
CA LYS A 680 -15.64 -2.37 -17.61
C LYS A 680 -16.30 -1.21 -18.35
N LEU A 681 -17.34 -0.60 -17.77
CA LEU A 681 -18.08 0.51 -18.34
C LEU A 681 -17.45 1.87 -17.98
N ALA A 682 -16.94 1.98 -16.74
CA ALA A 682 -16.26 3.17 -16.21
C ALA A 682 -15.24 2.74 -15.13
N GLU A 683 -14.53 3.67 -14.51
CA GLU A 683 -13.45 3.35 -13.54
C GLU A 683 -13.85 2.34 -12.47
N ARG A 684 -15.10 2.38 -12.00
CA ARG A 684 -15.60 1.50 -10.91
C ARG A 684 -16.92 0.83 -11.25
N HIS A 685 -17.33 0.81 -12.52
CA HIS A 685 -18.60 0.25 -12.96
C HIS A 685 -18.36 -0.88 -13.94
N TYR A 686 -18.90 -2.04 -13.64
CA TYR A 686 -18.74 -3.24 -14.43
C TYR A 686 -20.11 -3.87 -14.70
N LEU A 687 -20.27 -4.43 -15.88
CA LEU A 687 -21.37 -5.28 -16.28
C LEU A 687 -20.84 -6.71 -16.49
N SER A 688 -21.42 -7.68 -15.81
CA SER A 688 -21.12 -9.11 -16.00
C SER A 688 -22.28 -9.84 -16.67
N CYS A 689 -21.96 -10.57 -17.71
CA CYS A 689 -22.88 -11.53 -18.36
C CYS A 689 -22.43 -12.93 -17.98
N ILE A 690 -23.24 -13.67 -17.25
CA ILE A 690 -22.90 -14.97 -16.67
C ILE A 690 -23.72 -16.04 -17.35
N GLY A 691 -23.04 -17.09 -17.82
CA GLY A 691 -23.64 -18.36 -18.27
C GLY A 691 -23.08 -19.51 -17.47
N ASN A 692 -23.93 -20.43 -17.05
CA ASN A 692 -23.49 -21.64 -16.36
C ASN A 692 -24.27 -22.89 -16.84
N TYR A 693 -23.60 -24.03 -16.70
CA TYR A 693 -24.11 -25.35 -17.02
C TYR A 693 -23.71 -26.30 -15.90
N MET A 694 -24.61 -27.19 -15.50
CA MET A 694 -24.35 -28.18 -14.46
C MET A 694 -24.98 -29.51 -14.79
N LEU A 695 -24.22 -30.57 -14.55
CA LEU A 695 -24.65 -31.96 -14.49
C LEU A 695 -24.88 -32.31 -13.02
N HIS A 696 -26.03 -32.89 -12.70
CA HIS A 696 -26.37 -33.31 -11.35
C HIS A 696 -27.06 -34.68 -11.32
N LYS A 697 -26.78 -35.45 -10.32
CA LYS A 697 -27.45 -36.77 -10.09
C LYS A 697 -27.09 -37.36 -8.72
N GLU A 698 -27.91 -38.28 -8.28
CA GLU A 698 -27.66 -39.07 -7.07
C GLU A 698 -26.50 -40.07 -7.24
N LYS A 699 -26.37 -40.74 -8.39
CA LYS A 699 -25.35 -41.78 -8.67
C LYS A 699 -24.34 -41.35 -9.73
N LEU A 700 -23.07 -41.74 -9.58
CA LEU A 700 -21.99 -41.35 -10.48
C LEU A 700 -22.16 -41.95 -11.90
N ASP A 701 -22.63 -43.22 -12.00
CA ASP A 701 -22.75 -43.95 -13.26
C ASP A 701 -23.71 -43.29 -14.26
N GLY A 702 -24.55 -42.38 -13.77
CA GLY A 702 -25.47 -41.66 -14.61
C GLY A 702 -25.17 -40.14 -14.69
N LEU A 703 -24.07 -39.64 -14.13
CA LEU A 703 -23.81 -38.22 -14.13
C LEU A 703 -23.79 -37.61 -15.53
N PHE A 704 -23.18 -38.31 -16.51
CA PHE A 704 -23.17 -37.87 -17.92
C PHE A 704 -24.42 -38.27 -18.71
N GLN A 705 -25.32 -39.08 -18.11
CA GLN A 705 -26.64 -39.42 -18.62
C GLN A 705 -27.76 -38.82 -17.74
N GLY A 706 -27.38 -37.98 -16.80
CA GLY A 706 -28.25 -37.37 -15.81
C GLY A 706 -29.01 -36.16 -16.33
N GLU A 707 -29.72 -35.52 -15.42
CA GLU A 707 -30.37 -34.26 -15.68
C GLU A 707 -29.33 -33.13 -15.73
N ASP A 708 -29.52 -32.23 -16.67
CA ASP A 708 -28.67 -31.05 -16.83
C ASP A 708 -29.51 -29.77 -16.63
N VAL A 709 -28.84 -28.77 -16.14
CA VAL A 709 -29.43 -27.42 -15.90
C VAL A 709 -28.60 -26.36 -16.58
N TRP A 710 -29.30 -25.50 -17.30
CA TRP A 710 -28.72 -24.29 -17.90
C TRP A 710 -29.25 -23.09 -17.18
N GLY A 711 -28.38 -22.11 -16.93
CA GLY A 711 -28.77 -20.88 -16.30
C GLY A 711 -27.89 -19.71 -16.76
N GLY A 712 -28.37 -18.51 -16.50
CA GLY A 712 -27.63 -17.32 -16.82
C GLY A 712 -28.16 -16.12 -16.04
N GLY A 713 -27.36 -15.08 -15.96
CA GLY A 713 -27.71 -13.87 -15.27
C GLY A 713 -26.83 -12.69 -15.69
N ASN A 714 -27.28 -11.51 -15.33
CA ASN A 714 -26.51 -10.29 -15.50
C ASN A 714 -26.30 -9.65 -14.12
N GLN A 715 -25.11 -9.18 -13.87
CA GLN A 715 -24.78 -8.47 -12.62
C GLN A 715 -24.13 -7.12 -12.93
N ILE A 716 -24.45 -6.12 -12.11
CA ILE A 716 -23.79 -4.82 -12.15
C ILE A 716 -22.94 -4.70 -10.89
N TYR A 717 -21.65 -4.45 -11.05
CA TYR A 717 -20.74 -4.19 -9.96
C TYR A 717 -20.37 -2.72 -9.92
N ILE A 718 -20.40 -2.14 -8.72
CA ILE A 718 -19.90 -0.80 -8.42
C ILE A 718 -18.85 -0.96 -7.34
N GLN A 719 -17.60 -0.66 -7.68
CA GLN A 719 -16.42 -0.85 -6.82
C GLN A 719 -16.10 0.39 -5.99
#